data_8d241f58f8a7f0cb080185ac854d6a5b
#
_entry.id   8d241f58f8a7f0cb080185ac854d6a5b
#
_cell.length_a   1.000
_cell.length_b   1.000
_cell.length_c   1.000
_cell.angle_alpha   90.00
_cell.angle_beta   90.00
_cell.angle_gamma   90.00
#
_symmetry.space_group_name_H-M   'P 1'
#
loop_
_entity.id
_entity.type
_entity.pdbx_description
1 polymer ?
#
loop_
_entity_poly.entity_id
_entity_poly.type
_entity_poly.pdbx_seq_one_letter_code
_entity_poly.pdbx_strand_id
1 'polypeptide(L)'
;MVNPDDLLEMYRRMRVIRRFEERTSQLYRDREVPGFVHLSIGQEASAVGGCWFLDARDGITSTHRGHGHCLAKGLDPAPMYAELMGRDAGTCHGRGGSMHIADPSQGIFGANGIVGAGLPIAVGAATAAKIREDHSVVVAFFGDGAVAQGMFHEAVNLAAVWNLPVVFLCENNHYAEFSRAKDQHRGTLSARAAGYGIDYVHVDGNDVAAVAEVVGAAVADLRAGSMPVLVEAETYRWHGHYEGDPQSYRGPEELADWKTRDPLLVTRRQLSEAGVGDDVLEGVHRDVEQRIAAAIETARAAPMPEPETLLDFVTAPRHEVREPPPATGETFKLLHAVREAIEYELEHDPSVFVAGIDVAAGGNVFAVLRGLAEQFPGRVHDTPISETAIMGTAVGAAMAGMRPIVEIMYMDFIGVCFDMLLNQAAKLRFMTGGRASMSLVVRTQFGAGKSAGSQHSQSLEALLAHIPGLTVVMPSNPADTYGLLRAAIRDPNPVVFVENRLQYGMKGPRPPADHLIPIGKAKVVRPGADVTVVSYSRMMQDTMKAAEVLAEEGIDVEVIDLRTIVPLDRQTVLDSLTKTHRLVIAHEGVQDFGVGAELAAMAANEGFWQLDAPVARVAPPAMPAPYAPSLEKLWLPDGATIADTVRRTVRV
;
A
#
# COMPACT_ATOMS: atom_id res chain seq x y z
N MET A 1 33.20 -6.66 16.46
CA MET A 1 33.05 -7.02 17.89
C MET A 1 32.58 -5.77 18.64
N VAL A 2 31.55 -5.92 19.46
CA VAL A 2 31.02 -4.87 20.32
C VAL A 2 32.02 -4.58 21.44
N ASN A 3 32.44 -3.32 21.59
CA ASN A 3 33.35 -2.92 22.66
C ASN A 3 32.55 -2.50 23.92
N PRO A 4 33.20 -2.31 25.11
CA PRO A 4 32.48 -1.95 26.34
C PRO A 4 31.70 -0.63 26.26
N ASP A 5 32.19 0.37 25.50
CA ASP A 5 31.50 1.66 25.32
C ASP A 5 30.23 1.48 24.46
N ASP A 6 30.33 0.71 23.39
CA ASP A 6 29.16 0.31 22.57
C ASP A 6 28.13 -0.45 23.42
N LEU A 7 28.57 -1.39 24.23
CA LEU A 7 27.69 -2.18 25.08
C LEU A 7 26.97 -1.31 26.14
N LEU A 8 27.66 -0.29 26.69
CA LEU A 8 27.06 0.67 27.60
C LEU A 8 25.99 1.53 26.91
N GLU A 9 26.24 1.95 25.67
CA GLU A 9 25.25 2.70 24.90
C GLU A 9 24.06 1.83 24.48
N MET A 10 24.30 0.55 24.12
CA MET A 10 23.22 -0.43 23.90
C MET A 10 22.37 -0.61 25.15
N TYR A 11 23.00 -0.73 26.33
CA TYR A 11 22.30 -0.80 27.61
C TYR A 11 21.44 0.45 27.84
N ARG A 12 21.98 1.65 27.57
CA ARG A 12 21.25 2.91 27.67
C ARG A 12 20.01 2.89 26.78
N ARG A 13 20.13 2.48 25.50
CA ARG A 13 18.99 2.40 24.55
C ARG A 13 17.95 1.39 25.01
N MET A 14 18.35 0.22 25.48
CA MET A 14 17.43 -0.77 26.05
C MET A 14 16.71 -0.23 27.30
N ARG A 15 17.41 0.53 28.15
CA ARG A 15 16.79 1.20 29.31
C ARG A 15 15.75 2.24 28.87
N VAL A 16 16.02 3.01 27.79
CA VAL A 16 15.03 3.95 27.21
C VAL A 16 13.79 3.19 26.77
N ILE A 17 13.94 2.10 26.03
CA ILE A 17 12.81 1.26 25.56
C ILE A 17 12.02 0.73 26.75
N ARG A 18 12.69 0.07 27.71
CA ARG A 18 12.05 -0.48 28.90
C ARG A 18 11.24 0.58 29.64
N ARG A 19 11.85 1.74 29.87
CA ARG A 19 11.19 2.80 30.62
C ARG A 19 10.07 3.47 29.85
N PHE A 20 10.24 3.64 28.54
CA PHE A 20 9.16 4.10 27.65
C PHE A 20 7.94 3.19 27.76
N GLU A 21 8.12 1.89 27.65
CA GLU A 21 7.03 0.91 27.68
C GLU A 21 6.37 0.80 29.07
N GLU A 22 7.16 0.81 30.16
CA GLU A 22 6.61 0.84 31.53
C GLU A 22 5.72 2.07 31.76
N ARG A 23 6.16 3.25 31.29
CA ARG A 23 5.37 4.48 31.39
C ARG A 23 4.16 4.45 30.45
N THR A 24 4.30 3.89 29.26
CA THR A 24 3.17 3.69 28.34
C THR A 24 2.10 2.81 28.97
N SER A 25 2.47 1.70 29.62
CA SER A 25 1.55 0.84 30.38
C SER A 25 0.81 1.63 31.48
N GLN A 26 1.52 2.50 32.22
CA GLN A 26 0.91 3.32 33.25
C GLN A 26 -0.07 4.34 32.64
N LEU A 27 0.34 5.07 31.60
CA LEU A 27 -0.48 6.07 30.91
C LEU A 27 -1.74 5.45 30.28
N TYR A 28 -1.63 4.21 29.79
CA TYR A 28 -2.79 3.45 29.30
C TYR A 28 -3.79 3.17 30.42
N ARG A 29 -3.32 2.70 31.60
CA ARG A 29 -4.18 2.46 32.77
C ARG A 29 -4.81 3.75 33.29
N ASP A 30 -4.10 4.87 33.20
CA ASP A 30 -4.57 6.20 33.58
C ASP A 30 -5.49 6.81 32.51
N ARG A 31 -5.74 6.12 31.38
CA ARG A 31 -6.57 6.52 30.25
C ARG A 31 -6.05 7.77 29.50
N GLU A 32 -4.78 8.06 29.62
CA GLU A 32 -4.12 9.11 28.82
C GLU A 32 -3.74 8.62 27.40
N VAL A 33 -3.56 7.32 27.25
CA VAL A 33 -3.29 6.65 25.96
C VAL A 33 -4.52 5.82 25.59
N PRO A 34 -5.24 6.18 24.51
CA PRO A 34 -6.40 5.42 24.00
C PRO A 34 -6.00 4.23 23.13
N GLY A 35 -6.98 3.42 22.77
CA GLY A 35 -6.86 2.34 21.79
C GLY A 35 -6.22 1.07 22.34
N PHE A 36 -5.47 0.36 21.49
CA PHE A 36 -4.75 -0.86 21.86
C PHE A 36 -3.25 -0.59 21.91
N VAL A 37 -2.60 -1.06 22.97
CA VAL A 37 -1.16 -0.92 23.18
C VAL A 37 -0.52 -2.29 23.29
N HIS A 38 0.56 -2.50 22.57
CA HIS A 38 1.32 -3.76 22.55
C HIS A 38 2.75 -3.48 22.97
N LEU A 39 3.08 -3.82 24.22
CA LEU A 39 4.38 -3.50 24.81
C LEU A 39 5.47 -4.46 24.34
N SER A 40 6.67 -3.94 24.06
CA SER A 40 7.85 -4.71 23.65
C SER A 40 8.73 -5.13 24.81
N ILE A 41 8.28 -4.99 26.07
CA ILE A 41 9.04 -5.36 27.25
C ILE A 41 9.46 -6.84 27.20
N GLY A 42 10.75 -7.08 27.34
CA GLY A 42 11.40 -8.38 27.21
C GLY A 42 12.10 -8.60 25.85
N GLN A 43 11.85 -7.73 24.85
CA GLN A 43 12.40 -7.83 23.50
C GLN A 43 13.35 -6.64 23.16
N GLU A 44 13.88 -5.95 24.18
CA GLU A 44 14.70 -4.75 23.97
C GLU A 44 16.02 -5.06 23.28
N ALA A 45 16.61 -6.24 23.54
CA ALA A 45 17.89 -6.62 22.96
C ALA A 45 17.79 -6.94 21.46
N SER A 46 16.73 -7.62 21.03
CA SER A 46 16.48 -7.86 19.60
C SER A 46 16.26 -6.55 18.85
N ALA A 47 15.52 -5.59 19.43
CA ALA A 47 15.28 -4.28 18.84
C ALA A 47 16.58 -3.46 18.70
N VAL A 48 17.35 -3.32 19.81
CA VAL A 48 18.58 -2.51 19.81
C VAL A 48 19.67 -3.17 18.98
N GLY A 49 19.90 -4.49 19.15
CA GLY A 49 20.90 -5.24 18.39
C GLY A 49 20.58 -5.25 16.89
N GLY A 50 19.29 -5.40 16.53
CA GLY A 50 18.82 -5.38 15.16
C GLY A 50 18.99 -4.03 14.43
N CYS A 51 19.09 -2.93 15.17
CA CYS A 51 19.29 -1.59 14.61
C CYS A 51 20.73 -1.05 14.77
N TRP A 52 21.60 -1.72 15.54
CA TRP A 52 22.86 -1.13 15.99
C TRP A 52 23.81 -0.71 14.86
N PHE A 53 23.99 -1.56 13.86
CA PHE A 53 24.87 -1.29 12.72
C PHE A 53 24.17 -0.70 11.50
N LEU A 54 22.90 -0.27 11.65
CA LEU A 54 22.21 0.47 10.61
C LEU A 54 22.65 1.94 10.61
N ASP A 55 22.85 2.48 9.44
CA ASP A 55 23.11 3.90 9.27
C ASP A 55 21.83 4.67 8.85
N ALA A 56 21.98 5.98 8.54
CA ALA A 56 20.82 6.84 8.24
C ALA A 56 20.07 6.47 6.96
N ARG A 57 20.75 5.80 6.01
CA ARG A 57 20.13 5.38 4.73
C ARG A 57 19.37 4.06 4.85
N ASP A 58 19.72 3.25 5.87
CA ASP A 58 19.11 1.93 6.05
C ASP A 58 17.69 2.04 6.61
N GLY A 59 16.86 1.11 6.21
CA GLY A 59 15.46 1.08 6.60
C GLY A 59 15.08 -0.04 7.56
N ILE A 60 13.96 0.17 8.26
CA ILE A 60 13.29 -0.88 9.02
C ILE A 60 11.80 -0.91 8.66
N THR A 61 11.22 -2.12 8.66
CA THR A 61 9.78 -2.33 8.83
C THR A 61 9.53 -3.00 10.17
N SER A 62 8.38 -2.72 10.77
CA SER A 62 8.09 -3.13 12.14
C SER A 62 6.71 -3.76 12.25
N THR A 63 6.34 -4.16 13.46
CA THR A 63 5.08 -4.83 13.80
C THR A 63 4.18 -3.92 14.64
N HIS A 64 3.01 -4.41 15.05
CA HIS A 64 2.14 -3.76 16.04
C HIS A 64 2.84 -3.51 17.40
N ARG A 65 3.97 -4.18 17.67
CA ARG A 65 4.84 -4.05 18.86
C ARG A 65 6.10 -3.21 18.53
N GLY A 66 5.91 -2.11 17.78
CA GLY A 66 6.98 -1.41 17.12
C GLY A 66 7.69 -0.32 17.93
N HIS A 67 7.28 -0.01 19.17
CA HIS A 67 7.88 1.09 19.94
C HIS A 67 9.38 0.89 20.14
N GLY A 68 9.79 -0.33 20.53
CA GLY A 68 11.20 -0.69 20.72
C GLY A 68 12.02 -0.49 19.44
N HIS A 69 11.52 -0.94 18.30
CA HIS A 69 12.19 -0.81 17.00
C HIS A 69 12.37 0.66 16.59
N CYS A 70 11.31 1.48 16.75
CA CYS A 70 11.35 2.91 16.42
C CYS A 70 12.37 3.66 17.30
N LEU A 71 12.37 3.40 18.61
CA LEU A 71 13.34 3.98 19.55
C LEU A 71 14.77 3.50 19.27
N ALA A 72 14.95 2.20 18.95
CA ALA A 72 16.25 1.64 18.59
C ALA A 72 16.82 2.25 17.31
N LYS A 73 15.97 2.54 16.31
CA LYS A 73 16.36 3.22 15.05
C LYS A 73 16.67 4.71 15.26
N GLY A 74 16.28 5.29 16.40
CA GLY A 74 16.65 6.65 16.80
C GLY A 74 15.50 7.65 16.91
N LEU A 75 14.25 7.20 16.85
CA LEU A 75 13.11 8.08 17.01
C LEU A 75 13.05 8.67 18.44
N ASP A 76 12.72 9.94 18.55
CA ASP A 76 12.64 10.61 19.87
C ASP A 76 11.39 10.16 20.66
N PRO A 77 11.50 9.91 21.97
CA PRO A 77 10.36 9.52 22.81
C PRO A 77 9.24 10.57 22.88
N ALA A 78 9.54 11.87 22.80
CA ALA A 78 8.52 12.91 22.99
C ALA A 78 7.46 12.93 21.88
N PRO A 79 7.79 12.96 20.57
CA PRO A 79 6.79 12.82 19.51
C PRO A 79 6.12 11.43 19.49
N MET A 80 6.78 10.38 19.97
CA MET A 80 6.13 9.08 20.12
C MET A 80 5.04 9.11 21.20
N TYR A 81 5.31 9.65 22.39
CA TYR A 81 4.27 9.84 23.41
C TYR A 81 3.15 10.77 22.94
N ALA A 82 3.48 11.83 22.22
CA ALA A 82 2.49 12.72 21.64
C ALA A 82 1.55 11.96 20.68
N GLU A 83 2.10 11.04 19.86
CA GLU A 83 1.31 10.17 18.98
C GLU A 83 0.41 9.23 19.78
N LEU A 84 0.95 8.55 20.79
CA LEU A 84 0.19 7.66 21.66
C LEU A 84 -0.98 8.38 22.36
N MET A 85 -0.79 9.64 22.72
CA MET A 85 -1.82 10.50 23.35
C MET A 85 -2.74 11.17 22.33
N GLY A 86 -2.59 10.91 21.02
CA GLY A 86 -3.39 11.50 19.95
C GLY A 86 -3.17 12.99 19.73
N ARG A 87 -1.96 13.51 20.02
CA ARG A 87 -1.60 14.93 19.87
C ARG A 87 -1.11 15.26 18.48
N ASP A 88 -1.30 16.50 18.05
CA ASP A 88 -0.84 16.96 16.73
C ASP A 88 0.69 16.98 16.58
N ALA A 89 1.42 17.16 17.68
CA ALA A 89 2.88 17.03 17.71
C ALA A 89 3.39 15.58 17.64
N GLY A 90 2.50 14.59 17.48
CA GLY A 90 2.84 13.19 17.31
C GLY A 90 3.57 12.91 16.00
N THR A 91 4.27 11.77 15.97
CA THR A 91 5.01 11.32 14.76
C THR A 91 4.14 11.25 13.52
N CYS A 92 2.84 10.98 13.69
CA CYS A 92 1.85 10.86 12.63
C CYS A 92 0.68 11.85 12.81
N HIS A 93 0.89 12.96 13.51
CA HIS A 93 -0.14 13.97 13.81
C HIS A 93 -1.38 13.40 14.49
N GLY A 94 -1.20 12.38 15.36
CA GLY A 94 -2.30 11.71 16.05
C GLY A 94 -3.21 10.85 15.15
N ARG A 95 -2.78 10.48 13.95
CA ARG A 95 -3.55 9.64 13.00
C ARG A 95 -3.18 8.16 13.04
N GLY A 96 -1.98 7.84 13.50
CA GLY A 96 -1.45 6.46 13.49
C GLY A 96 -1.69 5.71 14.80
N GLY A 97 -1.42 6.36 15.91
CA GLY A 97 -1.42 5.76 17.23
C GLY A 97 -0.32 4.71 17.42
N SER A 98 -0.42 3.92 18.49
CA SER A 98 0.60 2.96 18.95
C SER A 98 1.10 1.99 17.85
N MET A 99 0.19 1.46 17.03
CA MET A 99 0.50 0.39 16.08
C MET A 99 0.95 0.88 14.69
N HIS A 100 1.03 2.19 14.46
CA HIS A 100 1.31 2.73 13.12
C HIS A 100 2.37 3.85 13.13
N ILE A 101 3.22 3.87 14.16
CA ILE A 101 4.34 4.83 14.22
C ILE A 101 5.25 4.62 13.02
N ALA A 102 5.52 5.70 12.28
CA ALA A 102 6.38 5.70 11.11
C ALA A 102 7.09 7.04 10.94
N ASP A 103 8.29 6.98 10.38
CA ASP A 103 9.02 8.14 9.87
C ASP A 103 9.92 7.70 8.70
N PRO A 104 9.41 7.70 7.46
CA PRO A 104 10.20 7.30 6.29
C PRO A 104 11.46 8.14 6.09
N SER A 105 11.50 9.39 6.59
CA SER A 105 12.70 10.23 6.50
C SER A 105 13.86 9.73 7.36
N GLN A 106 13.56 8.92 8.38
CA GLN A 106 14.54 8.23 9.23
C GLN A 106 14.69 6.75 8.88
N GLY A 107 14.14 6.30 7.74
CA GLY A 107 14.14 4.90 7.34
C GLY A 107 13.17 4.03 8.15
N ILE A 108 12.21 4.61 8.89
CA ILE A 108 11.19 3.86 9.62
C ILE A 108 9.95 3.77 8.74
N PHE A 109 9.83 2.67 7.96
CA PHE A 109 8.72 2.46 7.01
C PHE A 109 7.42 2.02 7.69
N GLY A 110 7.40 1.95 9.01
CA GLY A 110 6.21 1.88 9.82
C GLY A 110 6.07 0.61 10.66
N ALA A 111 5.48 0.82 11.83
CA ALA A 111 4.76 -0.20 12.56
C ALA A 111 3.49 -0.56 11.78
N ASN A 112 3.02 -1.80 11.91
CA ASN A 112 1.88 -2.28 11.14
C ASN A 112 0.99 -3.22 11.97
N GLY A 113 -0.30 -2.91 12.01
CA GLY A 113 -1.29 -3.74 12.70
C GLY A 113 -1.64 -5.04 11.96
N ILE A 114 -1.38 -5.11 10.65
CA ILE A 114 -1.62 -6.32 9.86
C ILE A 114 -0.38 -7.22 9.96
N VAL A 115 -0.58 -8.41 10.53
CA VAL A 115 0.52 -9.36 10.79
C VAL A 115 1.19 -9.80 9.49
N GLY A 116 2.49 -9.57 9.38
CA GLY A 116 3.30 -9.94 8.22
C GLY A 116 3.35 -8.88 7.11
N ALA A 117 2.50 -7.84 7.12
CA ALA A 117 2.47 -6.84 6.05
C ALA A 117 3.77 -6.05 5.89
N GLY A 118 4.55 -5.90 6.96
CA GLY A 118 5.87 -5.27 6.90
C GLY A 118 6.88 -6.00 6.00
N LEU A 119 6.70 -7.31 5.78
CA LEU A 119 7.65 -8.11 5.00
C LEU A 119 7.67 -7.73 3.51
N PRO A 120 6.55 -7.74 2.77
CA PRO A 120 6.56 -7.31 1.38
C PRO A 120 6.83 -5.79 1.23
N ILE A 121 6.52 -4.96 2.24
CA ILE A 121 6.91 -3.55 2.27
C ILE A 121 8.44 -3.42 2.36
N ALA A 122 9.11 -4.22 3.21
CA ALA A 122 10.58 -4.26 3.28
C ALA A 122 11.21 -4.67 1.95
N VAL A 123 10.63 -5.66 1.26
CA VAL A 123 11.05 -6.07 -0.10
C VAL A 123 10.99 -4.88 -1.07
N GLY A 124 9.93 -4.08 -1.01
CA GLY A 124 9.79 -2.88 -1.83
C GLY A 124 10.85 -1.81 -1.54
N ALA A 125 11.12 -1.53 -0.27
CA ALA A 125 12.17 -0.58 0.13
C ALA A 125 13.55 -1.08 -0.30
N ALA A 126 13.83 -2.38 -0.17
CA ALA A 126 15.07 -3.00 -0.65
C ALA A 126 15.18 -3.01 -2.19
N THR A 127 14.06 -3.13 -2.90
CA THR A 127 14.02 -2.97 -4.36
C THR A 127 14.43 -1.55 -4.76
N ALA A 128 13.92 -0.54 -4.06
CA ALA A 128 14.33 0.85 -4.26
C ALA A 128 15.84 1.04 -4.04
N ALA A 129 16.38 0.46 -2.98
CA ALA A 129 17.83 0.49 -2.69
C ALA A 129 18.65 -0.14 -3.82
N LYS A 130 18.21 -1.30 -4.32
CA LYS A 130 18.88 -2.00 -5.42
C LYS A 130 18.84 -1.22 -6.74
N ILE A 131 17.69 -0.65 -7.11
CA ILE A 131 17.56 0.16 -8.34
C ILE A 131 18.40 1.43 -8.27
N ARG A 132 18.50 2.07 -7.08
CA ARG A 132 19.33 3.27 -6.86
C ARG A 132 20.82 2.95 -6.69
N GLU A 133 21.18 1.69 -6.47
CA GLU A 133 22.56 1.26 -6.19
C GLU A 133 23.18 2.02 -4.98
N ASP A 134 22.35 2.39 -3.99
CA ASP A 134 22.79 3.19 -2.85
C ASP A 134 23.34 2.36 -1.67
N HIS A 135 23.37 1.03 -1.81
CA HIS A 135 23.84 0.06 -0.82
C HIS A 135 23.08 0.11 0.52
N SER A 136 21.89 0.67 0.56
CA SER A 136 21.02 0.60 1.74
C SER A 136 20.53 -0.83 1.99
N VAL A 137 20.35 -1.16 3.25
CA VAL A 137 19.80 -2.45 3.71
C VAL A 137 18.50 -2.21 4.45
N VAL A 138 17.58 -3.16 4.38
CA VAL A 138 16.33 -3.11 5.13
C VAL A 138 16.27 -4.26 6.13
N VAL A 139 16.04 -3.95 7.41
CA VAL A 139 15.72 -4.96 8.43
C VAL A 139 14.21 -5.05 8.60
N ALA A 140 13.66 -6.19 8.26
CA ALA A 140 12.24 -6.49 8.39
C ALA A 140 11.99 -7.24 9.71
N PHE A 141 11.53 -6.53 10.74
CA PHE A 141 11.13 -7.13 12.00
C PHE A 141 9.77 -7.81 11.88
N PHE A 142 9.64 -9.02 12.37
CA PHE A 142 8.38 -9.76 12.43
C PHE A 142 8.37 -10.78 13.56
N GLY A 143 7.20 -11.14 14.05
CA GLY A 143 7.05 -12.18 15.07
C GLY A 143 6.84 -13.56 14.46
N ASP A 144 7.05 -14.61 15.26
CA ASP A 144 6.83 -16.00 14.91
C ASP A 144 5.41 -16.29 14.36
N GLY A 145 4.39 -15.55 14.82
CA GLY A 145 3.02 -15.65 14.27
C GLY A 145 2.91 -15.25 12.81
N ALA A 146 3.78 -14.39 12.29
CA ALA A 146 3.77 -13.97 10.89
C ALA A 146 4.24 -15.08 9.93
N VAL A 147 4.98 -16.07 10.42
CA VAL A 147 5.53 -17.18 9.63
C VAL A 147 4.44 -18.03 8.95
N ALA A 148 3.21 -18.00 9.48
CA ALA A 148 2.06 -18.70 8.92
C ALA A 148 1.34 -17.91 7.81
N GLN A 149 1.65 -16.62 7.62
CA GLN A 149 1.02 -15.77 6.61
C GLN A 149 1.55 -16.06 5.20
N GLY A 150 0.65 -16.05 4.20
CA GLY A 150 1.05 -16.19 2.79
C GLY A 150 2.06 -15.13 2.36
N MET A 151 1.89 -13.89 2.81
CA MET A 151 2.79 -12.79 2.50
C MET A 151 4.23 -12.97 3.01
N PHE A 152 4.45 -13.76 4.08
CA PHE A 152 5.81 -14.17 4.49
C PHE A 152 6.49 -14.97 3.38
N HIS A 153 5.79 -16.00 2.86
CA HIS A 153 6.33 -16.89 1.84
C HIS A 153 6.60 -16.15 0.53
N GLU A 154 5.66 -15.32 0.10
CA GLU A 154 5.79 -14.52 -1.11
C GLU A 154 6.94 -13.51 -1.01
N ALA A 155 7.03 -12.78 0.12
CA ALA A 155 8.06 -11.76 0.33
C ALA A 155 9.47 -12.35 0.39
N VAL A 156 9.69 -13.43 1.16
CA VAL A 156 10.99 -14.08 1.29
C VAL A 156 11.43 -14.67 -0.05
N ASN A 157 10.51 -15.34 -0.77
CA ASN A 157 10.79 -15.89 -2.09
C ASN A 157 11.16 -14.81 -3.11
N LEU A 158 10.40 -13.71 -3.16
CA LEU A 158 10.68 -12.60 -4.09
C LEU A 158 12.02 -11.93 -3.78
N ALA A 159 12.33 -11.71 -2.49
CA ALA A 159 13.61 -11.17 -2.07
C ALA A 159 14.78 -12.07 -2.48
N ALA A 160 14.63 -13.39 -2.37
CA ALA A 160 15.63 -14.37 -2.81
C ALA A 160 15.81 -14.35 -4.34
N VAL A 161 14.69 -14.40 -5.10
CA VAL A 161 14.73 -14.39 -6.58
C VAL A 161 15.40 -13.13 -7.12
N TRP A 162 15.14 -11.98 -6.50
CA TRP A 162 15.73 -10.72 -6.93
C TRP A 162 17.06 -10.39 -6.24
N ASN A 163 17.53 -11.22 -5.31
CA ASN A 163 18.74 -10.98 -4.51
C ASN A 163 18.72 -9.58 -3.87
N LEU A 164 17.72 -9.33 -3.03
CA LEU A 164 17.51 -8.02 -2.41
C LEU A 164 18.23 -7.89 -1.07
N PRO A 165 18.69 -6.68 -0.69
CA PRO A 165 19.40 -6.44 0.56
C PRO A 165 18.43 -6.37 1.77
N VAL A 166 17.87 -7.52 2.19
CA VAL A 166 16.94 -7.64 3.31
C VAL A 166 17.45 -8.59 4.37
N VAL A 167 17.45 -8.15 5.63
CA VAL A 167 17.52 -9.01 6.82
C VAL A 167 16.10 -9.25 7.30
N PHE A 168 15.62 -10.48 7.22
CA PHE A 168 14.36 -10.90 7.81
C PHE A 168 14.61 -11.30 9.27
N LEU A 169 14.34 -10.41 10.23
CA LEU A 169 14.59 -10.62 11.65
C LEU A 169 13.32 -11.07 12.37
N CYS A 170 13.23 -12.36 12.66
CA CYS A 170 12.13 -12.96 13.42
C CYS A 170 12.37 -12.83 14.93
N GLU A 171 11.54 -12.07 15.61
CA GLU A 171 11.45 -12.11 17.07
C GLU A 171 10.58 -13.29 17.48
N ASN A 172 11.21 -14.46 17.66
CA ASN A 172 10.50 -15.66 18.12
C ASN A 172 10.28 -15.58 19.63
N ASN A 173 9.09 -15.06 20.01
CA ASN A 173 8.69 -14.96 21.41
C ASN A 173 7.75 -16.10 21.84
N HIS A 174 7.67 -17.17 21.04
CA HIS A 174 6.92 -18.40 21.24
C HIS A 174 5.39 -18.29 21.19
N TYR A 175 4.85 -17.08 20.98
CA TYR A 175 3.40 -16.87 20.93
C TYR A 175 3.02 -15.98 19.77
N ALA A 176 2.13 -16.46 18.91
CA ALA A 176 1.29 -15.61 18.07
C ALA A 176 0.40 -14.77 19.00
N GLU A 177 -0.85 -14.54 18.80
CA GLU A 177 -1.65 -13.78 19.78
C GLU A 177 -1.72 -14.55 21.14
N PHE A 178 -2.52 -15.61 21.21
CA PHE A 178 -2.68 -16.47 22.39
C PHE A 178 -2.20 -17.91 22.14
N SER A 179 -1.96 -18.25 20.88
CA SER A 179 -1.54 -19.57 20.45
C SER A 179 -0.02 -19.70 20.45
N ARG A 180 0.50 -20.85 20.86
CA ARG A 180 1.94 -21.13 20.78
C ARG A 180 2.41 -21.21 19.34
N ALA A 181 3.60 -20.72 19.03
CA ALA A 181 4.20 -20.76 17.71
C ALA A 181 4.20 -22.17 17.09
N LYS A 182 4.54 -23.19 17.89
CA LYS A 182 4.54 -24.60 17.47
C LYS A 182 3.17 -25.13 16.98
N ASP A 183 2.09 -24.46 17.36
CA ASP A 183 0.71 -24.83 16.96
C ASP A 183 0.25 -24.04 15.73
N GLN A 184 1.01 -23.02 15.31
CA GLN A 184 0.69 -22.14 14.17
C GLN A 184 1.34 -22.60 12.86
N HIS A 185 2.52 -23.20 12.92
CA HIS A 185 3.23 -23.67 11.73
C HIS A 185 4.03 -24.95 12.00
N ARG A 186 4.35 -25.70 10.94
CA ARG A 186 5.20 -26.88 10.98
C ARG A 186 6.58 -26.59 10.41
N GLY A 187 7.55 -27.38 10.82
CA GLY A 187 8.94 -27.21 10.43
C GLY A 187 9.62 -26.05 11.16
N THR A 188 10.91 -25.91 10.95
CA THR A 188 11.75 -24.86 11.53
C THR A 188 11.96 -23.71 10.54
N LEU A 189 12.31 -22.53 11.03
CA LEU A 189 12.69 -21.40 10.19
C LEU A 189 13.95 -21.73 9.36
N SER A 190 14.89 -22.49 9.91
CA SER A 190 16.08 -22.95 9.16
C SER A 190 15.70 -23.80 7.94
N ALA A 191 14.75 -24.73 8.09
CA ALA A 191 14.27 -25.54 6.97
C ALA A 191 13.55 -24.69 5.90
N ARG A 192 12.83 -23.65 6.31
CA ARG A 192 12.18 -22.70 5.39
C ARG A 192 13.20 -21.86 4.65
N ALA A 193 14.21 -21.30 5.34
CA ALA A 193 15.30 -20.55 4.73
C ALA A 193 16.05 -21.37 3.67
N ALA A 194 16.38 -22.63 4.02
CA ALA A 194 16.97 -23.57 3.07
C ALA A 194 16.09 -23.83 1.85
N GLY A 195 14.74 -23.88 2.03
CA GLY A 195 13.78 -24.03 0.94
C GLY A 195 13.74 -22.84 -0.03
N TYR A 196 14.08 -21.63 0.44
CA TYR A 196 14.21 -20.43 -0.40
C TYR A 196 15.64 -20.21 -0.94
N GLY A 197 16.61 -21.03 -0.50
CA GLY A 197 18.02 -20.88 -0.88
C GLY A 197 18.71 -19.66 -0.25
N ILE A 198 18.27 -19.24 0.94
CA ILE A 198 18.86 -18.14 1.71
C ILE A 198 19.50 -18.63 3.01
N ASP A 199 20.41 -17.83 3.55
CA ASP A 199 21.07 -18.15 4.80
C ASP A 199 20.12 -18.00 6.02
N TYR A 200 20.43 -18.79 7.06
CA TYR A 200 19.71 -18.76 8.34
C TYR A 200 20.67 -18.67 9.50
N VAL A 201 20.38 -17.81 10.45
CA VAL A 201 21.13 -17.67 11.71
C VAL A 201 20.15 -17.65 12.89
N HIS A 202 20.46 -18.48 13.91
CA HIS A 202 19.75 -18.43 15.20
C HIS A 202 20.61 -17.69 16.23
N VAL A 203 19.99 -16.85 17.04
CA VAL A 203 20.68 -16.07 18.09
C VAL A 203 19.82 -15.96 19.34
N ASP A 204 20.45 -15.87 20.52
CA ASP A 204 19.76 -15.48 21.77
C ASP A 204 19.31 -14.01 21.63
N GLY A 205 18.02 -13.81 21.43
CA GLY A 205 17.41 -12.49 21.28
C GLY A 205 17.42 -11.64 22.57
N ASN A 206 17.89 -12.17 23.69
CA ASN A 206 18.07 -11.45 24.94
C ASN A 206 19.52 -10.98 25.18
N ASP A 207 20.47 -11.38 24.32
CA ASP A 207 21.84 -10.88 24.30
C ASP A 207 22.02 -9.82 23.19
N VAL A 208 22.05 -8.56 23.59
CA VAL A 208 22.12 -7.42 22.65
C VAL A 208 23.40 -7.43 21.82
N ALA A 209 24.54 -7.83 22.40
CA ALA A 209 25.81 -7.89 21.70
C ALA A 209 25.80 -9.00 20.62
N ALA A 210 25.27 -10.18 20.98
CA ALA A 210 25.14 -11.29 20.04
C ALA A 210 24.22 -10.95 18.86
N VAL A 211 23.06 -10.34 19.13
CA VAL A 211 22.14 -9.89 18.07
C VAL A 211 22.82 -8.84 17.17
N ALA A 212 23.51 -7.85 17.77
CA ALA A 212 24.19 -6.82 17.00
C ALA A 212 25.30 -7.39 16.10
N GLU A 213 26.10 -8.34 16.60
CA GLU A 213 27.14 -8.98 15.80
C GLU A 213 26.57 -9.78 14.63
N VAL A 214 25.50 -10.55 14.85
CA VAL A 214 24.83 -11.34 13.81
C VAL A 214 24.23 -10.43 12.74
N VAL A 215 23.43 -9.44 13.16
CA VAL A 215 22.79 -8.52 12.20
C VAL A 215 23.81 -7.63 11.52
N GLY A 216 24.86 -7.18 12.24
CA GLY A 216 25.95 -6.39 11.66
C GLY A 216 26.72 -7.14 10.58
N ALA A 217 27.02 -8.42 10.80
CA ALA A 217 27.63 -9.28 9.79
C ALA A 217 26.72 -9.43 8.56
N ALA A 218 25.44 -9.73 8.78
CA ALA A 218 24.45 -9.83 7.73
C ALA A 218 24.33 -8.53 6.89
N VAL A 219 24.29 -7.36 7.54
CA VAL A 219 24.28 -6.06 6.88
C VAL A 219 25.53 -5.83 6.03
N ALA A 220 26.72 -6.20 6.54
CA ALA A 220 27.97 -6.08 5.79
C ALA A 220 27.98 -7.00 4.55
N ASP A 221 27.53 -8.23 4.69
CA ASP A 221 27.45 -9.21 3.61
C ASP A 221 26.44 -8.78 2.53
N LEU A 222 25.26 -8.27 2.93
CA LEU A 222 24.27 -7.73 2.01
C LEU A 222 24.79 -6.53 1.21
N ARG A 223 25.55 -5.63 1.86
CA ARG A 223 26.22 -4.51 1.18
C ARG A 223 27.29 -4.99 0.19
N ALA A 224 27.87 -6.17 0.42
CA ALA A 224 28.79 -6.82 -0.51
C ALA A 224 28.07 -7.61 -1.63
N GLY A 225 26.75 -7.67 -1.65
CA GLY A 225 25.94 -8.31 -2.68
C GLY A 225 25.48 -9.73 -2.37
N SER A 226 25.56 -10.16 -1.11
CA SER A 226 25.08 -11.48 -0.69
C SER A 226 23.55 -11.60 -0.77
N MET A 227 23.04 -12.84 -0.70
CA MET A 227 21.61 -13.16 -0.67
C MET A 227 20.95 -12.65 0.62
N PRO A 228 19.62 -12.42 0.62
CA PRO A 228 18.88 -12.13 1.85
C PRO A 228 19.14 -13.16 2.94
N VAL A 229 19.00 -12.76 4.19
CA VAL A 229 19.22 -13.64 5.34
C VAL A 229 18.02 -13.66 6.27
N LEU A 230 17.71 -14.84 6.82
CA LEU A 230 16.71 -15.02 7.88
C LEU A 230 17.42 -15.17 9.22
N VAL A 231 17.20 -14.22 10.12
CA VAL A 231 17.71 -14.26 11.50
C VAL A 231 16.56 -14.59 12.42
N GLU A 232 16.71 -15.62 13.25
CA GLU A 232 15.77 -15.98 14.31
C GLU A 232 16.35 -15.58 15.66
N ALA A 233 15.82 -14.52 16.27
CA ALA A 233 16.16 -14.06 17.61
C ALA A 233 15.16 -14.66 18.61
N GLU A 234 15.61 -15.64 19.38
CA GLU A 234 14.79 -16.29 20.41
C GLU A 234 14.66 -15.38 21.62
N THR A 235 13.44 -14.95 21.94
CA THR A 235 13.14 -13.97 22.98
C THR A 235 11.81 -14.27 23.65
N TYR A 236 11.31 -13.35 24.50
CA TYR A 236 10.02 -13.53 25.15
C TYR A 236 9.35 -12.20 25.52
N ARG A 237 8.05 -12.05 25.20
CA ARG A 237 7.28 -10.90 25.66
C ARG A 237 6.83 -11.09 27.11
N TRP A 238 7.08 -10.13 27.98
CA TRP A 238 6.72 -10.23 29.40
C TRP A 238 5.25 -9.92 29.68
N HIS A 239 4.68 -8.97 28.95
CA HIS A 239 3.27 -8.65 29.00
C HIS A 239 2.45 -9.58 28.10
N GLY A 240 1.12 -9.51 28.20
CA GLY A 240 0.22 -10.22 27.30
C GLY A 240 0.37 -9.78 25.86
N HIS A 241 -0.55 -10.23 25.00
CA HIS A 241 -0.52 -9.79 23.62
C HIS A 241 -0.72 -8.27 23.52
N TYR A 242 -1.69 -7.75 24.27
CA TYR A 242 -1.94 -6.32 24.44
C TYR A 242 -2.01 -5.95 25.94
N GLU A 243 -1.95 -4.67 26.27
CA GLU A 243 -2.08 -4.22 27.65
C GLU A 243 -3.51 -4.44 28.15
N GLY A 244 -3.67 -5.20 29.23
CA GLY A 244 -4.96 -5.66 29.74
C GLY A 244 -5.31 -7.11 29.38
N ASP A 245 -4.47 -7.82 28.61
CA ASP A 245 -4.59 -9.26 28.35
C ASP A 245 -4.44 -10.06 29.66
N PRO A 246 -5.42 -10.91 30.04
CA PRO A 246 -5.36 -11.68 31.28
C PRO A 246 -4.32 -12.81 31.27
N GLN A 247 -3.72 -13.13 30.12
CA GLN A 247 -2.63 -14.10 29.94
C GLN A 247 -2.95 -15.54 30.41
N SER A 248 -4.21 -15.94 30.34
CA SER A 248 -4.68 -17.26 30.77
C SER A 248 -4.12 -18.45 29.96
N TYR A 249 -3.49 -18.19 28.83
CA TYR A 249 -2.90 -19.17 27.92
C TYR A 249 -1.47 -19.60 28.28
N ARG A 250 -0.84 -18.98 29.29
CA ARG A 250 0.52 -19.31 29.75
C ARG A 250 0.62 -19.33 31.27
N GLY A 251 1.51 -20.17 31.77
CA GLY A 251 1.75 -20.27 33.21
C GLY A 251 2.69 -19.19 33.76
N PRO A 252 2.55 -18.80 35.04
CA PRO A 252 3.44 -17.82 35.67
C PRO A 252 4.89 -18.31 35.76
N GLU A 253 5.11 -19.62 35.85
CA GLU A 253 6.45 -20.25 35.94
C GLU A 253 7.25 -20.01 34.65
N GLU A 254 6.61 -20.11 33.50
CA GLU A 254 7.22 -19.85 32.20
C GLU A 254 7.73 -18.40 32.09
N LEU A 255 6.93 -17.43 32.53
CA LEU A 255 7.33 -16.03 32.58
C LEU A 255 8.46 -15.80 33.62
N ALA A 256 8.41 -16.44 34.77
CA ALA A 256 9.44 -16.31 35.79
C ALA A 256 10.80 -16.83 35.29
N ASP A 257 10.81 -17.95 34.58
CA ASP A 257 12.02 -18.50 33.95
C ASP A 257 12.63 -17.52 32.95
N TRP A 258 11.82 -16.99 32.02
CA TRP A 258 12.29 -16.02 31.03
C TRP A 258 12.81 -14.72 31.65
N LYS A 259 12.27 -14.27 32.79
CA LYS A 259 12.77 -13.10 33.52
C LYS A 259 14.16 -13.31 34.10
N THR A 260 14.64 -14.54 34.29
CA THR A 260 16.04 -14.80 34.68
C THR A 260 17.03 -14.45 33.58
N ARG A 261 16.55 -14.39 32.33
CA ARG A 261 17.29 -14.02 31.14
C ARG A 261 16.87 -12.62 30.63
N ASP A 262 16.50 -11.71 31.54
CA ASP A 262 16.17 -10.32 31.17
C ASP A 262 17.30 -9.69 30.36
N PRO A 263 17.03 -9.13 29.16
CA PRO A 263 18.03 -8.45 28.37
C PRO A 263 18.88 -7.42 29.12
N LEU A 264 18.26 -6.68 30.04
CA LEU A 264 18.97 -5.70 30.89
C LEU A 264 19.87 -6.39 31.91
N LEU A 265 19.46 -7.52 32.50
CA LEU A 265 20.30 -8.26 33.42
C LEU A 265 21.47 -8.96 32.72
N VAL A 266 21.24 -9.52 31.54
CA VAL A 266 22.31 -10.13 30.72
C VAL A 266 23.37 -9.07 30.41
N THR A 267 22.97 -7.92 29.87
CA THR A 267 23.91 -6.86 29.51
C THR A 267 24.59 -6.22 30.72
N ARG A 268 23.88 -6.04 31.84
CA ARG A 268 24.50 -5.55 33.07
C ARG A 268 25.62 -6.47 33.55
N ARG A 269 25.45 -7.79 33.47
CA ARG A 269 26.49 -8.77 33.83
C ARG A 269 27.70 -8.62 32.90
N GLN A 270 27.48 -8.55 31.59
CA GLN A 270 28.56 -8.35 30.59
C GLN A 270 29.33 -7.05 30.85
N LEU A 271 28.64 -5.96 31.19
CA LEU A 271 29.26 -4.67 31.52
C LEU A 271 30.10 -4.75 32.82
N SER A 272 29.57 -5.43 33.83
CA SER A 272 30.32 -5.67 35.08
C SER A 272 31.57 -6.50 34.86
N GLU A 273 31.50 -7.54 34.02
CA GLU A 273 32.66 -8.35 33.61
C GLU A 273 33.68 -7.53 32.80
N ALA A 274 33.22 -6.53 32.06
CA ALA A 274 34.07 -5.56 31.34
C ALA A 274 34.61 -4.42 32.21
N GLY A 275 34.30 -4.44 33.55
CA GLY A 275 34.83 -3.47 34.51
C GLY A 275 34.03 -2.16 34.64
N VAL A 276 32.80 -2.08 34.07
CA VAL A 276 31.93 -0.92 34.25
C VAL A 276 31.31 -0.92 35.63
N GLY A 277 31.53 0.14 36.40
CA GLY A 277 31.03 0.25 37.79
C GLY A 277 29.53 0.48 37.89
N ASP A 278 28.93 0.08 39.00
CA ASP A 278 27.49 0.26 39.28
C ASP A 278 27.09 1.74 39.30
N ASP A 279 27.97 2.64 39.70
CA ASP A 279 27.74 4.11 39.69
C ASP A 279 27.48 4.65 38.28
N VAL A 280 28.16 4.13 37.25
CA VAL A 280 27.94 4.46 35.85
C VAL A 280 26.54 3.98 35.42
N LEU A 281 26.17 2.76 35.76
CA LEU A 281 24.85 2.19 35.41
C LEU A 281 23.70 2.94 36.10
N GLU A 282 23.89 3.35 37.37
CA GLU A 282 22.94 4.18 38.10
C GLU A 282 22.85 5.61 37.48
N GLY A 283 23.96 6.13 36.94
CA GLY A 283 23.95 7.35 36.13
C GLY A 283 23.06 7.22 34.90
N VAL A 284 23.24 6.15 34.12
CA VAL A 284 22.37 5.83 32.97
C VAL A 284 20.91 5.75 33.36
N HIS A 285 20.62 5.10 34.47
CA HIS A 285 19.24 4.97 34.97
C HIS A 285 18.61 6.32 35.28
N ARG A 286 19.29 7.22 36.00
CA ARG A 286 18.79 8.57 36.30
C ARG A 286 18.55 9.41 35.05
N ASP A 287 19.49 9.38 34.11
CA ASP A 287 19.38 10.12 32.86
C ASP A 287 18.15 9.67 32.05
N VAL A 288 17.92 8.36 31.96
CA VAL A 288 16.76 7.78 31.25
C VAL A 288 15.45 8.17 31.93
N GLU A 289 15.38 8.09 33.28
CA GLU A 289 14.18 8.54 34.02
C GLU A 289 13.84 9.99 33.73
N GLN A 290 14.84 10.89 33.76
CA GLN A 290 14.64 12.31 33.48
C GLN A 290 14.19 12.53 32.03
N ARG A 291 14.83 11.85 31.05
CA ARG A 291 14.50 11.97 29.63
C ARG A 291 13.06 11.52 29.36
N ILE A 292 12.65 10.38 29.90
CA ILE A 292 11.30 9.86 29.69
C ILE A 292 10.24 10.73 30.39
N ALA A 293 10.51 11.20 31.61
CA ALA A 293 9.61 12.12 32.29
C ALA A 293 9.42 13.43 31.51
N ALA A 294 10.50 14.03 31.02
CA ALA A 294 10.44 15.23 30.21
C ALA A 294 9.68 15.02 28.89
N ALA A 295 9.87 13.88 28.23
CA ALA A 295 9.16 13.51 27.01
C ALA A 295 7.64 13.42 27.22
N ILE A 296 7.20 12.84 28.35
CA ILE A 296 5.77 12.73 28.69
C ILE A 296 5.17 14.12 28.93
N GLU A 297 5.84 14.99 29.69
CA GLU A 297 5.35 16.35 29.94
C GLU A 297 5.28 17.17 28.66
N THR A 298 6.25 17.02 27.75
CA THR A 298 6.21 17.63 26.42
C THR A 298 5.01 17.17 25.62
N ALA A 299 4.73 15.87 25.62
CA ALA A 299 3.59 15.28 24.93
C ALA A 299 2.25 15.75 25.52
N ARG A 300 2.14 15.83 26.85
CA ARG A 300 0.93 16.32 27.54
C ARG A 300 0.62 17.78 27.20
N ALA A 301 1.65 18.61 27.08
CA ALA A 301 1.53 20.02 26.75
C ALA A 301 1.16 20.28 25.28
N ALA A 302 1.36 19.32 24.41
CA ALA A 302 1.05 19.44 22.98
C ALA A 302 -0.46 19.52 22.71
N PRO A 303 -0.91 20.34 21.73
CA PRO A 303 -2.33 20.47 21.40
C PRO A 303 -2.91 19.19 20.78
N MET A 304 -4.22 19.06 20.86
CA MET A 304 -4.96 18.08 20.04
C MET A 304 -5.01 18.55 18.59
N PRO A 305 -5.18 17.64 17.61
CA PRO A 305 -5.42 18.03 16.23
C PRO A 305 -6.68 18.89 16.11
N GLU A 306 -6.62 19.96 15.31
CA GLU A 306 -7.77 20.83 15.06
C GLU A 306 -8.85 20.11 14.23
N PRO A 307 -10.17 20.31 14.49
CA PRO A 307 -11.24 19.64 13.77
C PRO A 307 -11.21 19.83 12.25
N GLU A 308 -10.75 20.98 11.78
CA GLU A 308 -10.60 21.33 10.37
C GLU A 308 -9.61 20.42 9.63
N THR A 309 -8.68 19.81 10.35
CA THR A 309 -7.67 18.88 9.80
C THR A 309 -8.18 17.45 9.63
N LEU A 310 -9.48 17.19 9.84
CA LEU A 310 -10.09 15.84 9.79
C LEU A 310 -9.81 15.11 8.46
N LEU A 311 -9.86 15.82 7.35
CA LEU A 311 -9.66 15.26 6.01
C LEU A 311 -8.23 15.38 5.49
N ASP A 312 -7.33 15.97 6.27
CA ASP A 312 -5.94 16.09 5.88
C ASP A 312 -5.29 14.71 5.74
N PHE A 313 -4.33 14.64 4.84
CA PHE A 313 -3.51 13.45 4.57
C PHE A 313 -4.24 12.27 3.91
N VAL A 314 -5.56 12.31 3.69
CA VAL A 314 -6.28 11.25 2.95
C VAL A 314 -5.68 11.10 1.54
N THR A 315 -5.47 12.23 0.86
CA THR A 315 -4.75 12.30 -0.42
C THR A 315 -3.74 13.44 -0.40
N ALA A 316 -2.66 13.31 -1.18
CA ALA A 316 -1.74 14.39 -1.44
C ALA A 316 -2.34 15.35 -2.50
N PRO A 317 -2.05 16.65 -2.42
CA PRO A 317 -2.43 17.60 -3.46
C PRO A 317 -1.84 17.18 -4.81
N ARG A 318 -2.65 17.22 -5.86
CA ARG A 318 -2.21 16.98 -7.24
C ARG A 318 -1.62 18.24 -7.85
N HIS A 319 -0.66 18.05 -8.77
CA HIS A 319 -0.24 19.14 -9.63
C HIS A 319 -1.37 19.53 -10.58
N GLU A 320 -1.53 20.82 -10.81
CA GLU A 320 -2.52 21.31 -11.76
C GLU A 320 -2.13 20.89 -13.20
N VAL A 321 -3.02 20.16 -13.84
CA VAL A 321 -2.92 19.74 -15.24
C VAL A 321 -4.08 20.38 -15.99
N ARG A 322 -3.80 21.06 -17.11
CA ARG A 322 -4.84 21.62 -17.97
C ARG A 322 -5.27 20.60 -19.01
N GLU A 323 -6.58 20.58 -19.33
CA GLU A 323 -7.08 19.76 -20.43
C GLU A 323 -6.35 20.14 -21.74
N PRO A 324 -5.66 19.19 -22.38
CA PRO A 324 -4.92 19.49 -23.60
C PRO A 324 -5.87 19.60 -24.80
N PRO A 325 -5.44 20.22 -25.90
CA PRO A 325 -6.21 20.20 -27.13
C PRO A 325 -6.38 18.75 -27.62
N PRO A 326 -7.44 18.48 -28.45
CA PRO A 326 -7.64 17.16 -29.04
C PRO A 326 -6.41 16.68 -29.80
N ALA A 327 -6.10 15.40 -29.66
CA ALA A 327 -5.00 14.77 -30.38
C ALA A 327 -5.31 14.72 -31.88
N THR A 328 -4.30 15.02 -32.73
CA THR A 328 -4.44 15.09 -34.19
C THR A 328 -3.34 14.34 -34.97
N GLY A 329 -2.48 13.61 -34.25
CA GLY A 329 -1.37 12.87 -34.86
C GLY A 329 -1.81 11.63 -35.66
N GLU A 330 -0.84 10.87 -36.13
CA GLU A 330 -1.07 9.61 -36.85
C GLU A 330 -1.87 8.62 -35.98
N THR A 331 -2.64 7.77 -36.67
CA THR A 331 -3.44 6.76 -35.98
C THR A 331 -2.56 5.69 -35.31
N PHE A 332 -2.75 5.48 -34.00
CA PHE A 332 -2.09 4.41 -33.25
C PHE A 332 -3.09 3.59 -32.41
N LYS A 333 -2.66 2.44 -31.91
CA LYS A 333 -3.51 1.56 -31.09
C LYS A 333 -3.42 1.92 -29.62
N LEU A 334 -4.49 1.63 -28.87
CA LEU A 334 -4.53 1.81 -27.41
C LEU A 334 -3.41 1.02 -26.72
N LEU A 335 -3.10 -0.20 -27.16
CA LEU A 335 -1.95 -0.98 -26.65
C LEU A 335 -0.63 -0.19 -26.77
N HIS A 336 -0.41 0.51 -27.90
CA HIS A 336 0.78 1.36 -28.06
C HIS A 336 0.72 2.59 -27.15
N ALA A 337 -0.48 3.15 -26.91
CA ALA A 337 -0.64 4.27 -25.99
C ALA A 337 -0.18 3.93 -24.56
N VAL A 338 -0.53 2.74 -24.06
CA VAL A 338 -0.08 2.25 -22.77
C VAL A 338 1.44 2.10 -22.74
N ARG A 339 2.01 1.40 -23.75
CA ARG A 339 3.45 1.18 -23.84
C ARG A 339 4.24 2.48 -23.88
N GLU A 340 3.87 3.38 -24.80
CA GLU A 340 4.58 4.65 -25.02
C GLU A 340 4.46 5.60 -23.81
N ALA A 341 3.36 5.56 -23.08
CA ALA A 341 3.22 6.30 -21.83
C ALA A 341 4.22 5.84 -20.77
N ILE A 342 4.37 4.53 -20.60
CA ILE A 342 5.33 3.93 -19.66
C ILE A 342 6.77 4.17 -20.13
N GLU A 343 7.05 3.96 -21.41
CA GLU A 343 8.35 4.21 -22.03
C GLU A 343 8.82 5.65 -21.80
N TYR A 344 7.94 6.62 -22.03
CA TYR A 344 8.25 8.03 -21.78
C TYR A 344 8.62 8.32 -20.33
N GLU A 345 7.86 7.80 -19.37
CA GLU A 345 8.13 8.04 -17.95
C GLU A 345 9.40 7.29 -17.47
N LEU A 346 9.66 6.09 -17.97
CA LEU A 346 10.93 5.37 -17.74
C LEU A 346 12.14 6.14 -18.29
N GLU A 347 12.00 6.81 -19.43
CA GLU A 347 13.08 7.61 -20.04
C GLU A 347 13.39 8.87 -19.25
N HIS A 348 12.36 9.52 -18.67
CA HIS A 348 12.48 10.86 -18.09
C HIS A 348 12.55 10.90 -16.56
N ASP A 349 12.21 9.80 -15.88
CA ASP A 349 12.25 9.71 -14.42
C ASP A 349 12.94 8.41 -13.97
N PRO A 350 14.15 8.50 -13.37
CA PRO A 350 14.88 7.32 -12.90
C PRO A 350 14.20 6.63 -11.71
N SER A 351 13.25 7.25 -11.05
CA SER A 351 12.48 6.65 -9.95
C SER A 351 11.37 5.70 -10.44
N VAL A 352 11.02 5.75 -11.73
CA VAL A 352 9.99 4.88 -12.31
C VAL A 352 10.57 3.49 -12.60
N PHE A 353 9.88 2.45 -12.20
CA PHE A 353 10.15 1.07 -12.58
C PHE A 353 8.86 0.27 -12.76
N VAL A 354 8.95 -0.86 -13.44
CA VAL A 354 7.81 -1.75 -13.71
C VAL A 354 8.07 -3.12 -13.11
N ALA A 355 7.07 -3.71 -12.46
CA ALA A 355 7.14 -5.08 -11.96
C ALA A 355 5.81 -5.82 -12.13
N GLY A 356 5.85 -7.10 -12.42
CA GLY A 356 4.68 -7.94 -12.58
C GLY A 356 5.03 -9.30 -13.18
N ILE A 357 4.03 -10.14 -13.34
CA ILE A 357 4.20 -11.49 -13.89
C ILE A 357 4.44 -11.38 -15.41
N ASP A 358 5.57 -11.93 -15.89
CA ASP A 358 5.96 -11.99 -17.31
C ASP A 358 6.01 -10.63 -18.03
N VAL A 359 6.17 -9.53 -17.30
CA VAL A 359 6.22 -8.17 -17.87
C VAL A 359 7.50 -7.90 -18.64
N ALA A 360 8.62 -8.50 -18.23
CA ALA A 360 9.90 -8.41 -18.91
C ALA A 360 10.02 -9.45 -20.03
N ALA A 361 9.88 -10.74 -19.74
CA ALA A 361 10.10 -11.83 -20.69
C ALA A 361 9.12 -11.81 -21.87
N GLY A 362 7.83 -11.55 -21.61
CA GLY A 362 6.77 -11.59 -22.63
C GLY A 362 6.19 -10.21 -22.99
N GLY A 363 6.48 -9.20 -22.19
CA GLY A 363 5.79 -7.91 -22.23
C GLY A 363 4.35 -7.98 -21.69
N ASN A 364 4.10 -8.89 -20.75
CA ASN A 364 2.86 -9.41 -20.19
C ASN A 364 2.06 -10.33 -21.15
N VAL A 365 0.95 -10.93 -20.65
CA VAL A 365 0.07 -11.84 -21.41
C VAL A 365 -0.55 -11.19 -22.66
N PHE A 366 -0.63 -9.87 -22.70
CA PHE A 366 -1.15 -9.09 -23.84
C PHE A 366 -0.04 -8.47 -24.71
N ALA A 367 1.23 -8.72 -24.37
CA ALA A 367 2.41 -8.18 -25.04
C ALA A 367 2.48 -6.63 -25.07
N VAL A 368 1.86 -5.96 -24.08
CA VAL A 368 1.78 -4.50 -23.97
C VAL A 368 3.17 -3.89 -23.75
N LEU A 369 4.00 -4.53 -22.91
CA LEU A 369 5.31 -4.02 -22.46
C LEU A 369 6.51 -4.62 -23.22
N ARG A 370 6.25 -5.34 -24.32
CA ARG A 370 7.31 -6.03 -25.09
C ARG A 370 8.44 -5.08 -25.50
N GLY A 371 9.69 -5.46 -25.17
CA GLY A 371 10.88 -4.71 -25.52
C GLY A 371 11.29 -3.62 -24.52
N LEU A 372 10.49 -3.36 -23.47
CA LEU A 372 10.86 -2.36 -22.46
C LEU A 372 11.97 -2.86 -21.53
N ALA A 373 12.03 -4.15 -21.24
CA ALA A 373 13.08 -4.71 -20.39
C ALA A 373 14.48 -4.58 -21.01
N GLU A 374 14.59 -4.77 -22.33
CA GLU A 374 15.83 -4.61 -23.08
C GLU A 374 16.24 -3.13 -23.17
N GLN A 375 15.26 -2.23 -23.28
CA GLN A 375 15.49 -0.79 -23.40
C GLN A 375 15.85 -0.16 -22.03
N PHE A 376 15.27 -0.66 -20.94
CA PHE A 376 15.46 -0.16 -19.58
C PHE A 376 15.93 -1.29 -18.64
N PRO A 377 17.14 -1.83 -18.83
CA PRO A 377 17.64 -2.91 -17.99
C PRO A 377 17.68 -2.49 -16.52
N GLY A 378 17.28 -3.39 -15.62
CA GLY A 378 17.23 -3.12 -14.17
C GLY A 378 16.03 -2.29 -13.70
N ARG A 379 15.10 -1.93 -14.61
CA ARG A 379 13.86 -1.19 -14.23
C ARG A 379 12.56 -1.82 -14.72
N VAL A 380 12.63 -2.94 -15.41
CA VAL A 380 11.45 -3.74 -15.79
C VAL A 380 11.73 -5.17 -15.34
N HIS A 381 10.95 -5.67 -14.38
CA HIS A 381 11.25 -6.90 -13.66
C HIS A 381 10.10 -7.89 -13.71
N ASP A 382 10.40 -9.12 -14.12
CA ASP A 382 9.47 -10.23 -13.89
C ASP A 382 9.43 -10.61 -12.41
N THR A 383 8.24 -10.95 -11.93
CA THR A 383 8.02 -11.47 -10.58
C THR A 383 7.59 -12.94 -10.64
N PRO A 384 7.82 -13.71 -9.58
CA PRO A 384 7.02 -14.91 -9.34
C PRO A 384 5.52 -14.59 -9.32
N ILE A 385 4.66 -15.60 -9.47
CA ILE A 385 3.21 -15.46 -9.25
C ILE A 385 3.00 -15.25 -7.74
N SER A 386 2.88 -13.98 -7.32
CA SER A 386 2.87 -13.57 -5.92
C SER A 386 2.27 -12.16 -5.80
N GLU A 387 0.98 -12.03 -6.04
CA GLU A 387 0.30 -10.73 -6.14
C GLU A 387 0.44 -9.90 -4.87
N THR A 388 0.46 -10.54 -3.69
CA THR A 388 0.64 -9.84 -2.41
C THR A 388 2.04 -9.22 -2.31
N ALA A 389 3.09 -9.96 -2.71
CA ALA A 389 4.45 -9.44 -2.72
C ALA A 389 4.64 -8.35 -3.78
N ILE A 390 4.01 -8.49 -4.96
CA ILE A 390 4.02 -7.47 -6.02
C ILE A 390 3.47 -6.15 -5.48
N MET A 391 2.29 -6.18 -4.87
CA MET A 391 1.66 -4.99 -4.31
C MET A 391 2.42 -4.42 -3.12
N GLY A 392 2.92 -5.26 -2.20
CA GLY A 392 3.71 -4.81 -1.06
C GLY A 392 5.04 -4.19 -1.50
N THR A 393 5.66 -4.73 -2.57
CA THR A 393 6.84 -4.14 -3.20
C THR A 393 6.54 -2.74 -3.73
N ALA A 394 5.38 -2.54 -4.39
CA ALA A 394 4.99 -1.20 -4.84
C ALA A 394 4.83 -0.23 -3.65
N VAL A 395 4.17 -0.67 -2.58
CA VAL A 395 3.99 0.15 -1.36
C VAL A 395 5.34 0.55 -0.75
N GLY A 396 6.22 -0.42 -0.50
CA GLY A 396 7.52 -0.15 0.12
C GLY A 396 8.44 0.69 -0.73
N ALA A 397 8.47 0.45 -2.05
CA ALA A 397 9.24 1.25 -2.99
C ALA A 397 8.72 2.70 -3.07
N ALA A 398 7.40 2.91 -3.06
CA ALA A 398 6.82 4.25 -3.03
C ALA A 398 7.16 5.00 -1.74
N MET A 399 7.10 4.32 -0.58
CA MET A 399 7.55 4.90 0.70
C MET A 399 9.03 5.26 0.71
N ALA A 400 9.85 4.51 -0.03
CA ALA A 400 11.26 4.78 -0.24
C ALA A 400 11.54 5.82 -1.37
N GLY A 401 10.51 6.47 -1.91
CA GLY A 401 10.62 7.57 -2.87
C GLY A 401 10.70 7.15 -4.34
N MET A 402 10.42 5.89 -4.69
CA MET A 402 10.29 5.43 -6.07
C MET A 402 8.86 5.64 -6.60
N ARG A 403 8.68 5.45 -7.91
CA ARG A 403 7.39 5.46 -8.61
C ARG A 403 7.13 4.12 -9.30
N PRO A 404 6.75 3.10 -8.55
CA PRO A 404 6.47 1.78 -9.11
C PRO A 404 5.20 1.78 -9.97
N ILE A 405 5.29 1.07 -11.09
CA ILE A 405 4.16 0.63 -11.90
C ILE A 405 4.10 -0.88 -11.75
N VAL A 406 3.13 -1.38 -11.01
CA VAL A 406 2.94 -2.82 -10.86
C VAL A 406 1.75 -3.31 -11.66
N GLU A 407 1.87 -4.51 -12.22
CA GLU A 407 0.80 -5.13 -12.98
C GLU A 407 0.19 -6.31 -12.21
N ILE A 408 -1.12 -6.24 -11.99
CA ILE A 408 -1.98 -7.35 -11.59
C ILE A 408 -2.78 -7.74 -12.82
N MET A 409 -2.43 -8.88 -13.40
CA MET A 409 -2.82 -9.29 -14.76
C MET A 409 -4.32 -9.18 -15.08
N TYR A 410 -5.19 -9.50 -14.12
CA TYR A 410 -6.64 -9.32 -14.21
C TYR A 410 -7.17 -8.67 -12.94
N MET A 411 -8.17 -7.79 -13.10
CA MET A 411 -8.82 -7.12 -11.98
C MET A 411 -9.42 -8.11 -10.97
N ASP A 412 -9.83 -9.27 -11.46
CA ASP A 412 -10.30 -10.41 -10.67
C ASP A 412 -9.26 -10.88 -9.65
N PHE A 413 -7.96 -10.78 -9.97
CA PHE A 413 -6.85 -11.21 -9.13
C PHE A 413 -6.45 -10.20 -8.04
N ILE A 414 -7.00 -8.99 -8.08
CA ILE A 414 -6.83 -7.99 -7.00
C ILE A 414 -7.28 -8.59 -5.65
N GLY A 415 -8.23 -9.52 -5.66
CA GLY A 415 -8.67 -10.22 -4.45
C GLY A 415 -7.55 -10.94 -3.71
N VAL A 416 -6.48 -11.40 -4.39
CA VAL A 416 -5.33 -12.09 -3.77
C VAL A 416 -4.46 -11.10 -2.96
N CYS A 417 -4.31 -9.86 -3.44
CA CYS A 417 -3.48 -8.82 -2.81
C CYS A 417 -4.30 -7.69 -2.17
N PHE A 418 -5.58 -7.96 -1.87
CA PHE A 418 -6.53 -6.91 -1.48
C PHE A 418 -6.13 -6.16 -0.21
N ASP A 419 -5.48 -6.84 0.77
CA ASP A 419 -4.95 -6.17 1.96
C ASP A 419 -3.95 -5.07 1.60
N MET A 420 -3.04 -5.33 0.68
CA MET A 420 -2.02 -4.36 0.26
C MET A 420 -2.62 -3.13 -0.42
N LEU A 421 -3.77 -3.25 -1.06
CA LEU A 421 -4.53 -2.10 -1.58
C LEU A 421 -5.33 -1.40 -0.50
N LEU A 422 -6.14 -2.17 0.26
CA LEU A 422 -7.11 -1.65 1.22
C LEU A 422 -6.45 -1.03 2.44
N ASN A 423 -5.51 -1.74 3.08
CA ASN A 423 -4.94 -1.36 4.36
C ASN A 423 -3.59 -0.67 4.23
N GLN A 424 -2.83 -0.92 3.16
CA GLN A 424 -1.50 -0.37 3.00
C GLN A 424 -1.51 0.82 2.01
N ALA A 425 -1.63 0.59 0.70
CA ALA A 425 -1.56 1.66 -0.30
C ALA A 425 -2.54 2.81 -0.04
N ALA A 426 -3.80 2.48 0.29
CA ALA A 426 -4.84 3.47 0.51
C ALA A 426 -4.73 4.23 1.85
N LYS A 427 -4.09 3.66 2.88
CA LYS A 427 -4.16 4.17 4.26
C LYS A 427 -2.83 4.69 4.79
N LEU A 428 -1.68 4.20 4.30
CA LEU A 428 -0.38 4.54 4.88
C LEU A 428 -0.12 6.04 4.88
N ARG A 429 -0.48 6.77 3.83
CA ARG A 429 -0.34 8.22 3.83
C ARG A 429 -1.10 8.88 4.99
N PHE A 430 -2.37 8.51 5.19
CA PHE A 430 -3.18 9.04 6.29
C PHE A 430 -2.62 8.62 7.65
N MET A 431 -2.36 7.32 7.84
CA MET A 431 -1.85 6.79 9.10
C MET A 431 -0.50 7.38 9.51
N THR A 432 0.32 7.81 8.56
CA THR A 432 1.62 8.44 8.81
C THR A 432 1.56 9.97 8.85
N GLY A 433 0.37 10.56 8.93
CA GLY A 433 0.22 12.02 8.95
C GLY A 433 0.81 12.70 7.71
N GLY A 434 0.69 12.07 6.54
CA GLY A 434 1.20 12.60 5.27
C GLY A 434 2.69 12.36 5.01
N ARG A 435 3.44 11.75 5.92
CA ARG A 435 4.89 11.51 5.78
C ARG A 435 5.22 10.48 4.71
N ALA A 436 4.40 9.44 4.55
CA ALA A 436 4.59 8.45 3.50
C ALA A 436 4.15 9.00 2.14
N SER A 437 5.03 8.92 1.15
CA SER A 437 4.67 9.06 -0.26
C SER A 437 4.04 7.77 -0.75
N MET A 438 2.97 7.88 -1.52
CA MET A 438 2.27 6.72 -2.09
C MET A 438 2.11 6.85 -3.61
N SER A 439 3.12 7.41 -4.28
CA SER A 439 3.18 7.54 -5.74
C SER A 439 3.38 6.18 -6.39
N LEU A 440 2.31 5.43 -6.59
CA LEU A 440 2.35 4.12 -7.24
C LEU A 440 1.17 3.93 -8.19
N VAL A 441 1.37 3.14 -9.24
CA VAL A 441 0.33 2.75 -10.19
C VAL A 441 0.15 1.25 -10.17
N VAL A 442 -1.09 0.83 -10.02
CA VAL A 442 -1.51 -0.57 -10.22
C VAL A 442 -2.23 -0.64 -11.56
N ARG A 443 -1.60 -1.25 -12.55
CA ARG A 443 -2.25 -1.56 -13.83
C ARG A 443 -2.97 -2.89 -13.73
N THR A 444 -4.20 -2.93 -14.23
CA THR A 444 -4.96 -4.17 -14.26
C THR A 444 -5.93 -4.19 -15.43
N GLN A 445 -6.18 -5.37 -15.98
CA GLN A 445 -7.08 -5.56 -17.10
C GLN A 445 -8.40 -6.13 -16.62
N PHE A 446 -9.50 -5.69 -17.27
CA PHE A 446 -10.85 -6.14 -16.94
C PHE A 446 -11.70 -6.37 -18.19
N GLY A 447 -12.92 -6.82 -17.97
CA GLY A 447 -14.00 -6.79 -18.94
C GLY A 447 -14.38 -8.15 -19.51
N ALA A 448 -15.67 -8.31 -19.78
CA ALA A 448 -16.28 -9.46 -20.43
C ALA A 448 -16.22 -9.36 -21.98
N GLY A 449 -16.83 -10.30 -22.69
CA GLY A 449 -16.94 -10.33 -24.15
C GLY A 449 -15.89 -11.20 -24.86
N LYS A 450 -15.18 -12.07 -24.13
CA LYS A 450 -14.23 -13.07 -24.66
C LYS A 450 -14.52 -14.48 -24.15
N SER A 451 -15.66 -14.69 -23.51
CA SER A 451 -16.03 -16.00 -22.92
C SER A 451 -14.94 -16.52 -21.98
N ALA A 452 -14.38 -15.66 -21.15
CA ALA A 452 -13.33 -16.01 -20.20
C ALA A 452 -13.88 -16.49 -18.84
N GLY A 453 -15.20 -16.45 -18.66
CA GLY A 453 -15.88 -16.89 -17.45
C GLY A 453 -15.72 -15.94 -16.26
N SER A 454 -16.23 -16.35 -15.11
CA SER A 454 -16.48 -15.47 -13.97
C SER A 454 -15.22 -14.94 -13.29
N GLN A 455 -14.07 -15.61 -13.40
CA GLN A 455 -12.81 -15.23 -12.74
C GLN A 455 -11.85 -14.43 -13.62
N HIS A 456 -12.27 -14.04 -14.86
CA HIS A 456 -11.46 -13.28 -15.80
C HIS A 456 -12.28 -12.20 -16.54
N SER A 457 -13.43 -11.80 -15.99
CA SER A 457 -14.36 -10.90 -16.68
C SER A 457 -15.02 -9.87 -15.78
N GLN A 458 -14.62 -9.78 -14.51
CA GLN A 458 -15.27 -8.91 -13.54
C GLN A 458 -14.90 -7.45 -13.77
N SER A 459 -15.85 -6.56 -13.49
CA SER A 459 -15.70 -5.10 -13.43
C SER A 459 -15.88 -4.70 -11.97
N LEU A 460 -14.77 -4.51 -11.26
CA LEU A 460 -14.73 -4.34 -9.79
C LEU A 460 -14.40 -2.90 -9.36
N GLU A 461 -14.53 -1.93 -10.26
CA GLU A 461 -14.22 -0.52 -10.01
C GLU A 461 -15.02 0.08 -8.84
N ALA A 462 -16.25 -0.37 -8.64
CA ALA A 462 -17.08 0.08 -7.51
C ALA A 462 -16.52 -0.38 -6.15
N LEU A 463 -15.94 -1.59 -6.08
CA LEU A 463 -15.25 -2.09 -4.89
C LEU A 463 -14.04 -1.20 -4.55
N LEU A 464 -13.27 -0.82 -5.56
CA LEU A 464 -12.10 0.04 -5.40
C LEU A 464 -12.50 1.49 -5.08
N ALA A 465 -13.59 1.97 -5.69
CA ALA A 465 -14.10 3.32 -5.46
C ALA A 465 -14.60 3.53 -4.02
N HIS A 466 -14.98 2.46 -3.31
CA HIS A 466 -15.40 2.51 -1.91
C HIS A 466 -14.23 2.69 -0.93
N ILE A 467 -12.97 2.59 -1.37
CA ILE A 467 -11.79 2.63 -0.51
C ILE A 467 -11.21 4.07 -0.47
N PRO A 468 -11.40 4.84 0.63
CA PRO A 468 -10.80 6.16 0.76
C PRO A 468 -9.26 6.09 0.66
N GLY A 469 -8.68 7.00 -0.15
CA GLY A 469 -7.25 7.08 -0.41
C GLY A 469 -6.82 6.49 -1.75
N LEU A 470 -7.66 5.68 -2.42
CA LEU A 470 -7.37 5.21 -3.79
C LEU A 470 -7.89 6.20 -4.85
N THR A 471 -7.19 6.25 -5.97
CA THR A 471 -7.65 6.85 -7.23
C THR A 471 -7.95 5.72 -8.23
N VAL A 472 -9.05 5.83 -8.99
CA VAL A 472 -9.45 4.81 -9.97
C VAL A 472 -9.67 5.48 -11.34
N VAL A 473 -8.88 5.09 -12.34
CA VAL A 473 -8.87 5.66 -13.68
C VAL A 473 -9.24 4.60 -14.71
N MET A 474 -10.18 4.92 -15.62
CA MET A 474 -10.72 3.99 -16.61
C MET A 474 -10.87 4.66 -18.00
N PRO A 475 -9.79 4.77 -18.77
CA PRO A 475 -9.81 5.48 -20.06
C PRO A 475 -10.65 4.75 -21.11
N SER A 476 -11.11 5.50 -22.12
CA SER A 476 -11.99 4.99 -23.17
C SER A 476 -11.38 4.99 -24.57
N ASN A 477 -10.25 5.67 -24.78
CA ASN A 477 -9.63 5.84 -26.09
C ASN A 477 -8.10 5.97 -26.00
N PRO A 478 -7.34 5.80 -27.10
CA PRO A 478 -5.88 5.79 -27.07
C PRO A 478 -5.23 7.08 -26.54
N ALA A 479 -5.72 8.26 -26.94
CA ALA A 479 -5.13 9.54 -26.51
C ALA A 479 -5.33 9.78 -25.02
N ASP A 480 -6.54 9.51 -24.52
CA ASP A 480 -6.84 9.61 -23.08
C ASP A 480 -6.06 8.56 -22.28
N THR A 481 -5.91 7.34 -22.80
CA THR A 481 -5.09 6.29 -22.17
C THR A 481 -3.65 6.76 -21.98
N TYR A 482 -3.03 7.32 -23.03
CA TYR A 482 -1.67 7.86 -22.94
C TYR A 482 -1.56 8.98 -21.91
N GLY A 483 -2.44 9.99 -22.01
CA GLY A 483 -2.35 11.17 -21.13
C GLY A 483 -2.70 10.88 -19.67
N LEU A 484 -3.71 10.05 -19.42
CA LEU A 484 -4.11 9.65 -18.07
C LEU A 484 -3.10 8.72 -17.41
N LEU A 485 -2.50 7.78 -18.15
CA LEU A 485 -1.48 6.88 -17.56
C LEU A 485 -0.23 7.66 -17.15
N ARG A 486 0.23 8.59 -17.98
CA ARG A 486 1.32 9.50 -17.62
C ARG A 486 0.98 10.37 -16.39
N ALA A 487 -0.25 10.91 -16.35
CA ALA A 487 -0.72 11.64 -15.18
C ALA A 487 -0.77 10.76 -13.93
N ALA A 488 -1.18 9.50 -14.06
CA ALA A 488 -1.22 8.52 -12.97
C ALA A 488 0.19 8.19 -12.43
N ILE A 489 1.19 8.00 -13.30
CA ILE A 489 2.58 7.71 -12.88
C ILE A 489 3.17 8.91 -12.12
N ARG A 490 2.75 10.13 -12.45
CA ARG A 490 3.18 11.38 -11.79
C ARG A 490 2.36 11.74 -10.57
N ASP A 491 1.22 11.08 -10.34
CA ASP A 491 0.34 11.36 -9.19
C ASP A 491 1.05 11.02 -7.86
N PRO A 492 0.97 11.89 -6.84
CA PRO A 492 1.52 11.58 -5.52
C PRO A 492 0.68 10.59 -4.70
N ASN A 493 -0.44 10.12 -5.25
CA ASN A 493 -1.38 9.19 -4.61
C ASN A 493 -1.38 7.84 -5.33
N PRO A 494 -1.86 6.76 -4.68
CA PRO A 494 -1.99 5.46 -5.33
C PRO A 494 -3.10 5.48 -6.38
N VAL A 495 -2.77 5.06 -7.59
CA VAL A 495 -3.70 5.02 -8.72
C VAL A 495 -3.89 3.59 -9.19
N VAL A 496 -5.13 3.12 -9.21
CA VAL A 496 -5.51 1.89 -9.94
C VAL A 496 -5.93 2.29 -11.34
N PHE A 497 -5.13 1.92 -12.32
CA PHE A 497 -5.34 2.21 -13.73
C PHE A 497 -5.91 0.98 -14.42
N VAL A 498 -7.19 1.04 -14.79
CA VAL A 498 -8.00 -0.09 -15.23
C VAL A 498 -8.20 -0.06 -16.74
N GLU A 499 -7.71 -1.07 -17.44
CA GLU A 499 -7.69 -1.16 -18.89
C GLU A 499 -8.67 -2.24 -19.38
N ASN A 500 -9.59 -1.89 -20.30
CA ASN A 500 -10.42 -2.94 -20.89
C ASN A 500 -9.66 -3.65 -22.02
N ARG A 501 -9.44 -4.95 -21.87
CA ARG A 501 -8.67 -5.78 -22.82
C ARG A 501 -9.22 -5.79 -24.26
N LEU A 502 -10.52 -5.54 -24.44
CA LEU A 502 -11.13 -5.46 -25.78
C LEU A 502 -10.73 -4.19 -26.52
N GLN A 503 -10.25 -3.17 -25.80
CA GLN A 503 -9.86 -1.90 -26.37
C GLN A 503 -8.41 -1.87 -26.86
N TYR A 504 -7.55 -2.84 -26.56
CA TYR A 504 -6.14 -2.83 -26.99
C TYR A 504 -5.92 -2.69 -28.49
N GLY A 505 -6.84 -3.22 -29.30
CA GLY A 505 -6.85 -3.06 -30.75
C GLY A 505 -7.49 -1.76 -31.26
N MET A 506 -8.13 -0.97 -30.38
CA MET A 506 -8.78 0.27 -30.74
C MET A 506 -7.77 1.28 -31.29
N LYS A 507 -8.15 1.95 -32.37
CA LYS A 507 -7.34 2.97 -33.03
C LYS A 507 -7.87 4.36 -32.71
N GLY A 508 -6.97 5.32 -32.60
CA GLY A 508 -7.28 6.73 -32.42
C GLY A 508 -6.08 7.61 -32.77
N PRO A 509 -6.22 8.93 -32.73
CA PRO A 509 -5.15 9.85 -33.05
C PRO A 509 -4.06 9.80 -31.93
N ARG A 510 -2.79 9.80 -32.33
CA ARG A 510 -1.65 9.91 -31.45
C ARG A 510 -1.56 11.32 -30.88
N PRO A 511 -1.46 11.49 -29.56
CA PRO A 511 -1.22 12.79 -28.93
C PRO A 511 0.27 13.18 -29.04
N PRO A 512 0.60 14.46 -28.82
CA PRO A 512 2.00 14.88 -28.64
C PRO A 512 2.60 14.26 -27.38
N ALA A 513 3.93 14.18 -27.33
CA ALA A 513 4.65 13.49 -26.26
C ALA A 513 4.42 14.09 -24.86
N ASP A 514 4.15 15.38 -24.74
CA ASP A 514 3.88 16.09 -23.49
C ASP A 514 2.41 16.04 -23.03
N HIS A 515 1.56 15.31 -23.77
CA HIS A 515 0.13 15.21 -23.49
C HIS A 515 -0.17 14.60 -22.12
N LEU A 516 -0.79 15.38 -21.25
CA LEU A 516 -1.27 14.98 -19.92
C LEU A 516 -2.75 15.31 -19.79
N ILE A 517 -3.52 14.44 -19.17
CA ILE A 517 -4.94 14.65 -18.91
C ILE A 517 -5.17 14.77 -17.40
N PRO A 518 -5.97 15.76 -16.95
CA PRO A 518 -6.24 15.93 -15.53
C PRO A 518 -7.06 14.78 -14.96
N ILE A 519 -6.55 14.12 -13.93
CA ILE A 519 -7.27 13.10 -13.17
C ILE A 519 -8.43 13.77 -12.42
N GLY A 520 -9.62 13.16 -12.46
CA GLY A 520 -10.83 13.69 -11.82
C GLY A 520 -11.61 14.69 -12.69
N LYS A 521 -11.33 14.71 -14.01
CA LYS A 521 -12.08 15.51 -14.97
C LYS A 521 -12.73 14.65 -16.04
N ALA A 522 -14.06 14.71 -16.08
CA ALA A 522 -14.86 14.10 -17.13
C ALA A 522 -14.81 14.95 -18.42
N LYS A 523 -15.22 14.37 -19.54
CA LYS A 523 -15.27 15.05 -20.83
C LYS A 523 -16.64 14.89 -21.48
N VAL A 524 -17.24 16.00 -21.88
CA VAL A 524 -18.35 15.98 -22.84
C VAL A 524 -17.76 15.66 -24.20
N VAL A 525 -17.94 14.43 -24.67
CA VAL A 525 -17.38 13.94 -25.95
C VAL A 525 -18.33 14.18 -27.12
N ARG A 526 -19.61 14.31 -26.83
CA ARG A 526 -20.66 14.72 -27.78
C ARG A 526 -21.61 15.67 -27.04
N PRO A 527 -21.73 16.93 -27.52
CA PRO A 527 -22.77 17.83 -26.98
C PRO A 527 -24.15 17.37 -27.44
N GLY A 528 -25.18 17.65 -26.64
CA GLY A 528 -26.59 17.32 -26.92
C GLY A 528 -27.52 18.09 -26.01
N ALA A 529 -28.84 18.02 -26.25
CA ALA A 529 -29.84 18.83 -25.56
C ALA A 529 -30.99 18.03 -24.94
N ASP A 530 -31.28 16.79 -25.34
CA ASP A 530 -32.48 16.07 -24.95
C ASP A 530 -32.27 15.12 -23.76
N VAL A 531 -31.09 14.52 -23.66
CA VAL A 531 -30.73 13.54 -22.61
C VAL A 531 -29.23 13.44 -22.44
N THR A 532 -28.77 13.30 -21.19
CA THR A 532 -27.38 13.00 -20.89
C THR A 532 -27.18 11.49 -20.75
N VAL A 533 -26.17 10.93 -21.44
CA VAL A 533 -25.68 9.57 -21.20
C VAL A 533 -24.28 9.64 -20.64
N VAL A 534 -24.10 9.12 -19.43
CA VAL A 534 -22.80 9.02 -18.75
C VAL A 534 -22.26 7.60 -18.89
N SER A 535 -21.00 7.49 -19.31
CA SER A 535 -20.33 6.20 -19.44
C SER A 535 -18.83 6.33 -19.21
N TYR A 536 -18.09 5.23 -19.31
CA TYR A 536 -16.62 5.17 -19.20
C TYR A 536 -16.06 3.92 -19.86
N SER A 537 -14.74 3.91 -20.09
CA SER A 537 -14.01 2.79 -20.66
C SER A 537 -14.67 2.25 -21.95
N ARG A 538 -14.74 0.93 -22.13
CA ARG A 538 -15.28 0.29 -23.33
C ARG A 538 -16.73 0.69 -23.64
N MET A 539 -17.58 0.85 -22.64
CA MET A 539 -18.99 1.21 -22.86
C MET A 539 -19.18 2.56 -23.55
N MET A 540 -18.15 3.43 -23.56
CA MET A 540 -18.17 4.66 -24.36
C MET A 540 -18.34 4.38 -25.86
N GLN A 541 -17.76 3.31 -26.38
CA GLN A 541 -17.92 2.95 -27.82
C GLN A 541 -19.37 2.59 -28.16
N ASP A 542 -20.02 1.82 -27.28
CA ASP A 542 -21.41 1.44 -27.47
C ASP A 542 -22.36 2.63 -27.23
N THR A 543 -22.02 3.52 -26.30
CA THR A 543 -22.75 4.78 -26.06
C THR A 543 -22.68 5.71 -27.25
N MET A 544 -21.52 5.89 -27.87
CA MET A 544 -21.38 6.73 -29.06
C MET A 544 -22.17 6.18 -30.25
N LYS A 545 -22.14 4.87 -30.50
CA LYS A 545 -22.96 4.22 -31.53
C LYS A 545 -24.47 4.40 -31.28
N ALA A 546 -24.89 4.26 -30.00
CA ALA A 546 -26.28 4.50 -29.62
C ALA A 546 -26.68 5.97 -29.90
N ALA A 547 -25.82 6.94 -29.55
CA ALA A 547 -26.07 8.36 -29.80
C ALA A 547 -26.15 8.69 -31.32
N GLU A 548 -25.36 8.02 -32.17
CA GLU A 548 -25.43 8.16 -33.62
C GLU A 548 -26.79 7.67 -34.17
N VAL A 549 -27.24 6.48 -33.76
CA VAL A 549 -28.54 5.92 -34.14
C VAL A 549 -29.69 6.81 -33.68
N LEU A 550 -29.62 7.32 -32.45
CA LEU A 550 -30.65 8.16 -31.87
C LEU A 550 -30.72 9.55 -32.55
N ALA A 551 -29.61 10.07 -33.04
CA ALA A 551 -29.57 11.31 -33.80
C ALA A 551 -30.33 11.20 -35.12
N GLU A 552 -30.31 10.03 -35.82
CA GLU A 552 -31.12 9.76 -37.01
C GLU A 552 -32.62 9.76 -36.68
N GLU A 553 -32.99 9.52 -35.45
CA GLU A 553 -34.37 9.56 -34.94
C GLU A 553 -34.77 10.94 -34.38
N GLY A 554 -33.87 11.90 -34.43
CA GLY A 554 -34.10 13.27 -33.95
C GLY A 554 -33.95 13.44 -32.45
N ILE A 555 -33.29 12.49 -31.74
CA ILE A 555 -32.96 12.58 -30.31
C ILE A 555 -31.52 13.03 -30.14
N ASP A 556 -31.33 14.21 -29.53
CA ASP A 556 -30.01 14.83 -29.37
C ASP A 556 -29.38 14.48 -28.02
N VAL A 557 -28.49 13.46 -28.05
CA VAL A 557 -27.86 12.87 -26.85
C VAL A 557 -26.56 13.60 -26.52
N GLU A 558 -26.45 14.14 -25.32
CA GLU A 558 -25.16 14.53 -24.72
C GLU A 558 -24.45 13.32 -24.11
N VAL A 559 -23.19 13.11 -24.48
CA VAL A 559 -22.40 11.98 -24.00
C VAL A 559 -21.23 12.46 -23.18
N ILE A 560 -21.14 11.96 -21.93
CA ILE A 560 -20.06 12.23 -20.99
C ILE A 560 -19.21 10.98 -20.80
N ASP A 561 -17.90 11.10 -21.01
CA ASP A 561 -16.89 10.14 -20.60
C ASP A 561 -16.34 10.53 -19.23
N LEU A 562 -16.54 9.70 -18.23
CA LEU A 562 -16.04 9.95 -16.87
C LEU A 562 -14.51 9.93 -16.79
N ARG A 563 -13.82 9.09 -17.55
CA ARG A 563 -12.35 8.90 -17.51
C ARG A 563 -11.83 8.45 -16.14
N THR A 564 -12.38 9.01 -15.08
CA THR A 564 -11.98 8.75 -13.67
C THR A 564 -13.21 8.44 -12.84
N ILE A 565 -13.16 7.33 -12.11
CA ILE A 565 -14.22 6.93 -11.17
C ILE A 565 -13.99 7.60 -9.81
N VAL A 566 -12.73 7.67 -9.38
CA VAL A 566 -12.31 8.38 -8.16
C VAL A 566 -11.06 9.21 -8.47
N PRO A 567 -11.10 10.53 -8.21
CA PRO A 567 -12.26 11.33 -7.81
C PRO A 567 -13.28 11.48 -8.96
N LEU A 568 -14.55 11.52 -8.61
CA LEU A 568 -15.65 11.68 -9.57
C LEU A 568 -15.85 13.16 -9.91
N ASP A 569 -15.92 13.51 -11.20
CA ASP A 569 -16.30 14.86 -11.65
C ASP A 569 -17.83 15.05 -11.62
N ARG A 570 -18.32 15.30 -10.39
CA ARG A 570 -19.75 15.52 -10.14
C ARG A 570 -20.30 16.72 -10.88
N GLN A 571 -19.50 17.80 -10.97
CA GLN A 571 -19.95 19.07 -11.55
C GLN A 571 -20.28 18.94 -13.05
N THR A 572 -19.42 18.28 -13.82
CA THR A 572 -19.67 18.06 -15.25
C THR A 572 -20.97 17.29 -15.51
N VAL A 573 -21.28 16.30 -14.67
CA VAL A 573 -22.53 15.52 -14.79
C VAL A 573 -23.76 16.37 -14.41
N LEU A 574 -23.67 17.16 -13.33
CA LEU A 574 -24.77 18.02 -12.87
C LEU A 574 -25.03 19.18 -13.82
N ASP A 575 -23.98 19.79 -14.40
CA ASP A 575 -24.13 20.85 -15.41
C ASP A 575 -24.84 20.31 -16.67
N SER A 576 -24.48 19.11 -17.12
CA SER A 576 -25.15 18.45 -18.22
C SER A 576 -26.61 18.12 -17.90
N LEU A 577 -26.87 17.58 -16.69
CA LEU A 577 -28.24 17.31 -16.24
C LEU A 577 -29.10 18.57 -16.19
N THR A 578 -28.55 19.69 -15.74
CA THR A 578 -29.24 21.00 -15.72
C THR A 578 -29.67 21.44 -17.12
N LYS A 579 -28.95 21.03 -18.17
CA LYS A 579 -29.25 21.33 -19.56
C LYS A 579 -30.26 20.36 -20.19
N THR A 580 -30.08 19.06 -19.94
CA THR A 580 -30.81 17.99 -20.66
C THR A 580 -32.01 17.44 -19.87
N HIS A 581 -32.07 17.67 -18.57
CA HIS A 581 -33.13 17.24 -17.64
C HIS A 581 -33.36 15.71 -17.55
N ARG A 582 -32.54 14.90 -18.23
CA ARG A 582 -32.66 13.44 -18.29
C ARG A 582 -31.30 12.78 -18.20
N LEU A 583 -31.21 11.72 -17.41
CA LEU A 583 -29.94 11.02 -17.18
C LEU A 583 -30.08 9.52 -17.41
N VAL A 584 -29.22 8.99 -18.25
CA VAL A 584 -28.96 7.55 -18.44
C VAL A 584 -27.51 7.25 -18.09
N ILE A 585 -27.25 6.17 -17.38
CA ILE A 585 -25.91 5.76 -16.97
C ILE A 585 -25.63 4.37 -17.53
N ALA A 586 -24.54 4.21 -18.30
CA ALA A 586 -24.20 2.96 -18.94
C ALA A 586 -22.81 2.46 -18.52
N HIS A 587 -22.69 1.26 -17.94
CA HIS A 587 -21.43 0.69 -17.51
C HIS A 587 -21.40 -0.84 -17.56
N GLU A 588 -20.19 -1.41 -17.49
CA GLU A 588 -19.93 -2.86 -17.57
C GLU A 588 -19.98 -3.57 -16.19
N GLY A 589 -19.85 -2.85 -15.10
CA GLY A 589 -20.05 -3.38 -13.74
C GLY A 589 -21.50 -3.76 -13.49
N VAL A 590 -21.75 -4.71 -12.58
CA VAL A 590 -23.12 -5.11 -12.23
C VAL A 590 -23.95 -3.95 -11.71
N GLN A 591 -25.26 -3.99 -11.95
CA GLN A 591 -26.17 -2.86 -11.66
C GLN A 591 -26.21 -2.52 -10.18
N ASP A 592 -26.25 -3.56 -9.31
CA ASP A 592 -26.40 -3.37 -7.88
C ASP A 592 -25.07 -2.94 -7.24
N PHE A 593 -25.11 -1.88 -6.45
CA PHE A 593 -23.94 -1.28 -5.79
C PHE A 593 -22.81 -0.83 -6.76
N GLY A 594 -23.09 -0.77 -8.06
CA GLY A 594 -22.14 -0.28 -9.07
C GLY A 594 -21.99 1.25 -9.08
N VAL A 595 -21.06 1.76 -9.88
CA VAL A 595 -20.82 3.22 -10.06
C VAL A 595 -22.08 3.96 -10.49
N GLY A 596 -22.93 3.32 -11.30
CA GLY A 596 -24.22 3.89 -11.70
C GLY A 596 -25.20 4.11 -10.55
N ALA A 597 -25.06 3.40 -9.43
CA ALA A 597 -25.88 3.64 -8.23
C ALA A 597 -25.47 4.94 -7.53
N GLU A 598 -24.17 5.23 -7.43
CA GLU A 598 -23.67 6.49 -6.88
C GLU A 598 -24.07 7.70 -7.75
N LEU A 599 -23.91 7.58 -9.06
CA LEU A 599 -24.33 8.63 -10.00
C LEU A 599 -25.84 8.89 -9.93
N ALA A 600 -26.66 7.85 -9.81
CA ALA A 600 -28.10 7.97 -9.66
C ALA A 600 -28.47 8.62 -8.30
N ALA A 601 -27.80 8.25 -7.22
CA ALA A 601 -28.01 8.87 -5.90
C ALA A 601 -27.59 10.35 -5.92
N MET A 602 -26.48 10.69 -6.54
CA MET A 602 -26.02 12.07 -6.74
C MET A 602 -27.07 12.90 -7.51
N ALA A 603 -27.53 12.38 -8.64
CA ALA A 603 -28.55 13.07 -9.44
C ALA A 603 -29.87 13.25 -8.67
N ALA A 604 -30.30 12.24 -7.91
CA ALA A 604 -31.53 12.30 -7.11
C ALA A 604 -31.42 13.24 -5.90
N ASN A 605 -30.20 13.49 -5.37
CA ASN A 605 -30.00 14.36 -4.22
C ASN A 605 -29.63 15.80 -4.64
N GLU A 606 -28.63 15.97 -5.50
CA GLU A 606 -28.08 17.27 -5.88
C GLU A 606 -28.75 17.85 -7.14
N GLY A 607 -29.22 16.97 -8.04
CA GLY A 607 -29.87 17.32 -9.31
C GLY A 607 -31.39 17.09 -9.33
N PHE A 608 -32.04 16.85 -8.19
CA PHE A 608 -33.45 16.44 -8.12
C PHE A 608 -34.41 17.37 -8.88
N TRP A 609 -34.24 18.67 -8.72
CA TRP A 609 -35.10 19.68 -9.33
C TRP A 609 -34.83 19.91 -10.83
N GLN A 610 -33.78 19.28 -11.37
CA GLN A 610 -33.44 19.31 -12.79
C GLN A 610 -33.96 18.07 -13.53
N LEU A 611 -34.50 17.06 -12.81
CA LEU A 611 -34.93 15.80 -13.43
C LEU A 611 -36.40 15.90 -13.93
N ASP A 612 -36.59 15.64 -15.23
CA ASP A 612 -37.90 15.45 -15.86
C ASP A 612 -38.32 13.97 -15.92
N ALA A 613 -37.37 13.04 -15.73
CA ALA A 613 -37.58 11.60 -15.77
C ALA A 613 -36.76 10.87 -14.68
N PRO A 614 -37.19 9.66 -14.26
CA PRO A 614 -36.36 8.83 -13.40
C PRO A 614 -34.98 8.53 -14.05
N VAL A 615 -33.92 8.54 -13.24
CA VAL A 615 -32.59 8.16 -13.71
C VAL A 615 -32.57 6.69 -14.14
N ALA A 616 -32.17 6.44 -15.39
CA ALA A 616 -32.09 5.08 -15.94
C ALA A 616 -30.65 4.54 -15.90
N ARG A 617 -30.51 3.26 -15.61
CA ARG A 617 -29.21 2.57 -15.57
C ARG A 617 -29.21 1.42 -16.56
N VAL A 618 -28.13 1.32 -17.35
CA VAL A 618 -27.85 0.25 -18.32
C VAL A 618 -26.58 -0.46 -17.85
N ALA A 619 -26.76 -1.61 -17.23
CA ALA A 619 -25.69 -2.39 -16.64
C ALA A 619 -26.07 -3.87 -16.59
N PRO A 620 -25.11 -4.80 -16.49
CA PRO A 620 -25.40 -6.23 -16.29
C PRO A 620 -26.22 -6.49 -15.03
N PRO A 621 -27.09 -7.51 -15.01
CA PRO A 621 -27.77 -7.94 -13.81
C PRO A 621 -26.78 -8.46 -12.75
N ALA A 622 -27.19 -8.48 -11.48
CA ALA A 622 -26.37 -8.94 -10.35
C ALA A 622 -26.15 -10.46 -10.39
N MET A 623 -25.30 -10.89 -11.31
CA MET A 623 -24.86 -12.28 -11.45
C MET A 623 -23.44 -12.35 -12.01
N PRO A 624 -22.67 -13.43 -11.75
CA PRO A 624 -21.36 -13.63 -12.35
C PRO A 624 -21.40 -13.68 -13.87
N ALA A 625 -20.33 -13.21 -14.53
CA ALA A 625 -20.20 -13.27 -15.99
C ALA A 625 -20.24 -14.73 -16.48
N PRO A 626 -21.15 -15.08 -17.40
CA PRO A 626 -21.26 -16.45 -17.91
C PRO A 626 -20.17 -16.77 -18.93
N TYR A 627 -19.78 -18.05 -19.01
CA TYR A 627 -18.78 -18.54 -19.98
C TYR A 627 -19.35 -18.67 -21.40
N ALA A 628 -20.58 -19.17 -21.52
CA ALA A 628 -21.17 -19.43 -22.84
C ALA A 628 -21.33 -18.13 -23.65
N PRO A 629 -20.81 -18.03 -24.90
CA PRO A 629 -20.89 -16.81 -25.70
C PRO A 629 -22.30 -16.26 -25.88
N SER A 630 -23.29 -17.15 -26.01
CA SER A 630 -24.70 -16.77 -26.14
C SER A 630 -25.26 -16.13 -24.86
N LEU A 631 -24.85 -16.60 -23.69
CA LEU A 631 -25.27 -16.05 -22.39
C LEU A 631 -24.49 -14.77 -22.08
N GLU A 632 -23.18 -14.75 -22.35
CA GLU A 632 -22.34 -13.55 -22.15
C GLU A 632 -22.85 -12.37 -22.96
N LYS A 633 -23.26 -12.61 -24.22
CA LYS A 633 -23.86 -11.59 -25.08
C LYS A 633 -25.20 -11.05 -24.55
N LEU A 634 -25.99 -11.87 -23.88
CA LEU A 634 -27.25 -11.44 -23.27
C LEU A 634 -27.04 -10.71 -21.94
N TRP A 635 -25.96 -11.06 -21.25
CA TRP A 635 -25.62 -10.50 -19.95
C TRP A 635 -24.97 -9.11 -20.07
N LEU A 636 -24.08 -8.93 -21.06
CA LEU A 636 -23.36 -7.67 -21.27
C LEU A 636 -24.21 -6.69 -22.06
N PRO A 637 -24.46 -5.47 -21.53
CA PRO A 637 -25.20 -4.46 -22.30
C PRO A 637 -24.45 -4.01 -23.55
N ASP A 638 -25.21 -3.57 -24.54
CA ASP A 638 -24.72 -3.08 -25.84
C ASP A 638 -25.37 -1.74 -26.25
N GLY A 639 -24.96 -1.20 -27.40
CA GLY A 639 -25.50 0.05 -27.93
C GLY A 639 -27.01 0.02 -28.18
N ALA A 640 -27.58 -1.13 -28.54
CA ALA A 640 -29.02 -1.27 -28.74
C ALA A 640 -29.79 -1.12 -27.41
N THR A 641 -29.30 -1.76 -26.36
CA THR A 641 -29.86 -1.65 -25.00
C THR A 641 -29.80 -0.21 -24.48
N ILE A 642 -28.69 0.50 -24.75
CA ILE A 642 -28.52 1.92 -24.41
C ILE A 642 -29.55 2.76 -25.19
N ALA A 643 -29.65 2.59 -26.50
CA ALA A 643 -30.59 3.34 -27.33
C ALA A 643 -32.05 3.13 -26.91
N ASP A 644 -32.44 1.88 -26.64
CA ASP A 644 -33.81 1.58 -26.17
C ASP A 644 -34.11 2.20 -24.82
N THR A 645 -33.12 2.28 -23.92
CA THR A 645 -33.28 2.93 -22.63
C THR A 645 -33.43 4.43 -22.79
N VAL A 646 -32.62 5.06 -23.63
CA VAL A 646 -32.74 6.50 -23.96
C VAL A 646 -34.11 6.81 -24.55
N ARG A 647 -34.61 6.02 -25.55
CA ARG A 647 -35.95 6.19 -26.12
C ARG A 647 -37.05 6.16 -25.06
N ARG A 648 -36.96 5.27 -24.09
CA ARG A 648 -37.92 5.23 -22.97
C ARG A 648 -37.81 6.46 -22.08
N THR A 649 -36.59 6.91 -21.76
CA THR A 649 -36.34 8.05 -20.88
C THR A 649 -36.82 9.37 -21.48
N VAL A 650 -36.71 9.59 -22.80
CA VAL A 650 -37.15 10.83 -23.43
C VAL A 650 -38.67 10.88 -23.73
N ARG A 651 -39.39 9.76 -23.60
CA ARG A 651 -40.84 9.70 -23.78
C ARG A 651 -41.62 10.01 -22.48
N VAL A 652 -40.97 10.04 -21.35
CA VAL A 652 -41.54 10.44 -20.06
C VAL A 652 -41.59 11.94 -19.99
#